data_a64bb71c909856a2bc566b93a5fcfd86
#
_entry.id   a64bb71c909856a2bc566b93a5fcfd86
#
_cell.length_a   1.000
_cell.length_b   1.000
_cell.length_c   1.000
_cell.angle_alpha   90.00
_cell.angle_beta   90.00
_cell.angle_gamma   90.00
#
_symmetry.space_group_name_H-M   'P 1'
#
loop_
_entity.id
_entity.type
_entity.pdbx_description
1 polymer ?
#
loop_
_entity_poly.entity_id
_entity_poly.type
_entity_poly.pdbx_seq_one_letter_code
_entity_poly.pdbx_strand_id
1 'polypeptide(L)'
;WNTKDDLKIGVRPDGYLIKELNIHVVQDAAEFQAVLNKKGNPVAGWFDYKNEFTPPIPYHEQVVSLSNFDICWSVDPEKCPPNLFVVVHAELTGLSQRAMADGSGSFDRLDKDDGSVWGWYVVYPKAKVEPGHFIDANVNGLDYSTITQEGKTGDNGQFWFLPDEHVAFSAGNLFLGEAFAGRRVAPYDLFDGADMDDDRTINVARLLQSLDADGNAVHGAINITDAVVACLNTAVGAMPVIPPPDEFFADDAAVGSLIDATIAACVGEVELAAVSKEQALENLNAGMQAGNLMKRNVSKTPDMASDKAKIEIVPVYVPALRADESSTTVVYHDEYGEVIEERNVAKPIVVSYLDQIEGTNSADVFVAISRDDGDTWKRRNLSKTADKSSLLGYPGVSQKPMLKVKGNMVFVAWTDKFCRGGRPGYAIEVCPDTDGDGLPDPCDICRETDEGTFCAPDYTGDDDYWKDDLFGVAGPQRSVIYEEFPEMSEVPYSCVWTSRATIDSTTGDIQWFKPERVTSGRRDAYQLFAGAGTDVAFAIVWQEDPKGLRPGEGEGPGDGWSGARSSNKTDIWYSYVTLADFGKIDYNYPGGALGNGEDIVDTDPELANRVKALVPMSLPVRISDNDVCSLENMNPAGGNGEHDYDEEGQGTHRY
;
A
#
# COMPACT_ATOMS: atom_id res chain seq x y z
N TRP A 1 4.05 6.50 -27.25
CA TRP A 1 2.88 5.74 -26.79
C TRP A 1 1.59 6.44 -27.21
N ASN A 2 0.51 5.73 -27.35
CA ASN A 2 -0.79 6.30 -27.67
C ASN A 2 -1.90 5.80 -26.74
N THR A 3 -2.90 6.65 -26.58
CA THR A 3 -4.25 6.32 -26.15
C THR A 3 -5.18 6.29 -27.38
N LYS A 4 -6.47 6.15 -27.21
CA LYS A 4 -7.47 6.36 -28.25
C LYS A 4 -7.42 7.81 -28.80
N ASP A 5 -7.25 8.77 -27.91
CA ASP A 5 -7.40 10.20 -28.25
C ASP A 5 -6.09 10.85 -28.65
N ASP A 6 -4.93 10.39 -28.15
CA ASP A 6 -3.65 11.04 -28.34
C ASP A 6 -2.51 10.07 -28.64
N LEU A 7 -1.61 10.49 -29.54
CA LEU A 7 -0.28 9.92 -29.73
C LEU A 7 0.76 10.91 -29.20
N LYS A 8 1.61 10.47 -28.27
CA LYS A 8 2.72 11.26 -27.74
C LYS A 8 4.05 10.83 -28.36
N ILE A 9 4.71 11.79 -28.97
CA ILE A 9 5.98 11.59 -29.69
C ILE A 9 7.05 12.40 -28.97
N GLY A 10 7.92 11.72 -28.22
CA GLY A 10 9.08 12.33 -27.56
C GLY A 10 10.29 12.38 -28.48
N VAL A 11 10.88 13.55 -28.67
CA VAL A 11 12.08 13.76 -29.49
C VAL A 11 13.20 14.28 -28.62
N ARG A 12 14.31 13.53 -28.57
CA ARG A 12 15.54 13.90 -27.84
C ARG A 12 16.75 13.59 -28.68
N PRO A 13 17.38 14.58 -29.33
CA PRO A 13 18.62 14.37 -30.06
C PRO A 13 19.80 14.19 -29.08
N ASP A 14 20.65 13.22 -29.32
CA ASP A 14 21.81 12.96 -28.48
C ASP A 14 22.90 14.04 -28.69
N GLY A 15 23.20 14.79 -27.63
CA GLY A 15 24.23 15.83 -27.62
C GLY A 15 23.91 17.14 -28.37
N TYR A 16 22.69 17.31 -28.88
CA TYR A 16 22.25 18.48 -29.61
C TYR A 16 21.00 19.11 -29.04
N LEU A 17 20.71 20.36 -29.43
CA LEU A 17 19.45 21.03 -29.08
C LEU A 17 18.60 21.22 -30.34
N ILE A 18 17.28 21.11 -30.16
CA ILE A 18 16.28 21.27 -31.24
C ILE A 18 16.00 22.75 -31.45
N LYS A 19 16.13 23.23 -32.68
CA LYS A 19 15.71 24.57 -33.10
C LYS A 19 14.35 24.56 -33.77
N GLU A 20 14.12 23.58 -34.64
CA GLU A 20 12.88 23.40 -35.37
C GLU A 20 12.55 21.89 -35.38
N LEU A 21 11.28 21.57 -35.20
CA LEU A 21 10.77 20.20 -35.21
C LEU A 21 9.49 20.16 -36.05
N ASN A 22 9.47 19.31 -37.05
CA ASN A 22 8.33 19.06 -37.91
C ASN A 22 7.97 17.59 -37.83
N ILE A 23 6.68 17.29 -37.58
CA ILE A 23 6.16 15.93 -37.42
C ILE A 23 4.93 15.76 -38.33
N HIS A 24 4.81 14.61 -38.95
CA HIS A 24 3.66 14.20 -39.73
C HIS A 24 3.28 12.76 -39.40
N VAL A 25 2.00 12.49 -39.22
CA VAL A 25 1.48 11.19 -38.82
C VAL A 25 0.38 10.76 -39.78
N VAL A 26 0.44 9.52 -40.26
CA VAL A 26 -0.57 8.92 -41.15
C VAL A 26 -0.89 7.47 -40.75
N GLN A 27 -2.03 6.95 -41.18
CA GLN A 27 -2.41 5.55 -40.96
C GLN A 27 -1.90 4.60 -42.03
N ASP A 28 -1.67 5.09 -43.26
CA ASP A 28 -1.14 4.30 -44.37
C ASP A 28 0.09 5.04 -44.96
N ALA A 29 1.14 4.32 -45.22
CA ALA A 29 2.34 4.86 -45.85
C ALA A 29 2.05 5.53 -47.22
N ALA A 30 1.00 5.12 -47.93
CA ALA A 30 0.56 5.75 -49.16
C ALA A 30 0.10 7.20 -48.97
N GLU A 31 -0.39 7.57 -47.79
CA GLU A 31 -0.83 8.92 -47.44
C GLU A 31 0.32 9.92 -47.37
N PHE A 32 1.56 9.46 -47.20
CA PHE A 32 2.72 10.33 -47.30
C PHE A 32 2.85 11.05 -48.65
N GLN A 33 2.15 10.58 -49.70
CA GLN A 33 2.11 11.27 -51.00
C GLN A 33 1.71 12.76 -50.88
N ALA A 34 0.90 13.11 -49.87
CA ALA A 34 0.47 14.49 -49.62
C ALA A 34 1.61 15.42 -49.22
N VAL A 35 2.66 14.87 -48.61
CA VAL A 35 3.83 15.64 -48.16
C VAL A 35 5.07 15.43 -49.04
N LEU A 36 4.96 14.68 -50.14
CA LEU A 36 6.05 14.45 -51.10
C LEU A 36 6.03 15.47 -52.21
N ASN A 37 7.19 15.98 -52.60
CA ASN A 37 7.34 16.80 -53.80
C ASN A 37 7.32 15.92 -55.06
N LYS A 38 7.38 16.55 -56.25
CA LYS A 38 7.37 15.87 -57.57
C LYS A 38 8.53 14.88 -57.77
N LYS A 39 9.55 14.91 -56.92
CA LYS A 39 10.69 13.99 -56.89
C LYS A 39 10.56 12.88 -55.85
N GLY A 40 9.45 12.78 -55.17
CA GLY A 40 9.20 11.80 -54.09
C GLY A 40 9.90 12.13 -52.78
N ASN A 41 10.45 13.32 -52.60
CA ASN A 41 11.12 13.71 -51.36
C ASN A 41 10.13 14.39 -50.42
N PRO A 42 10.06 14.03 -49.15
CA PRO A 42 9.27 14.72 -48.14
C PRO A 42 9.66 16.20 -47.99
N VAL A 43 8.66 17.06 -47.83
CA VAL A 43 8.86 18.49 -47.63
C VAL A 43 8.43 18.83 -46.20
N ALA A 44 9.37 18.98 -45.29
CA ALA A 44 9.09 19.19 -43.88
C ALA A 44 8.15 20.38 -43.62
N GLY A 45 8.19 21.42 -44.44
CA GLY A 45 7.27 22.54 -44.40
C GLY A 45 5.79 22.18 -44.72
N TRP A 46 5.50 20.98 -45.20
CA TRP A 46 4.14 20.46 -45.44
C TRP A 46 3.62 19.52 -44.35
N PHE A 47 4.46 19.22 -43.33
CA PHE A 47 4.06 18.39 -42.19
C PHE A 47 3.03 19.12 -41.34
N ASP A 48 2.19 18.37 -40.62
CA ASP A 48 1.05 18.93 -39.88
C ASP A 48 1.49 19.67 -38.60
N TYR A 49 2.50 19.16 -37.93
CA TYR A 49 2.99 19.72 -36.68
C TYR A 49 4.34 20.39 -36.89
N LYS A 50 4.41 21.70 -36.60
CA LYS A 50 5.59 22.55 -36.80
C LYS A 50 5.86 23.33 -35.53
N ASN A 51 7.06 23.16 -34.98
CA ASN A 51 7.48 23.80 -33.75
C ASN A 51 8.84 24.47 -33.95
N GLU A 52 8.94 25.73 -33.58
CA GLU A 52 10.20 26.51 -33.55
C GLU A 52 10.53 26.87 -32.11
N PHE A 53 11.80 26.71 -31.72
CA PHE A 53 12.23 26.91 -30.33
C PHE A 53 13.32 28.01 -30.25
N THR A 54 13.02 29.06 -29.48
CA THR A 54 13.93 30.14 -29.18
C THR A 54 13.89 30.49 -27.71
N PRO A 55 14.89 30.09 -26.88
CA PRO A 55 16.12 29.35 -27.25
C PRO A 55 15.86 27.88 -27.64
N PRO A 56 16.83 27.23 -28.33
CA PRO A 56 16.76 25.80 -28.65
C PRO A 56 16.66 24.92 -27.38
N ILE A 57 15.96 23.80 -27.46
CA ILE A 57 15.63 22.92 -26.34
C ILE A 57 16.23 21.51 -26.50
N PRO A 58 16.53 20.78 -25.37
CA PRO A 58 17.12 19.44 -25.45
C PRO A 58 16.07 18.31 -25.64
N TYR A 59 14.79 18.60 -25.44
CA TYR A 59 13.70 17.63 -25.53
C TYR A 59 12.40 18.32 -25.87
N HIS A 60 11.59 17.69 -26.71
CA HIS A 60 10.20 18.09 -26.96
C HIS A 60 9.29 16.86 -27.00
N GLU A 61 8.12 16.97 -26.39
CA GLU A 61 7.02 16.02 -26.54
C GLU A 61 5.91 16.66 -27.38
N GLN A 62 5.64 16.10 -28.55
CA GLN A 62 4.52 16.47 -29.39
C GLN A 62 3.34 15.59 -29.08
N VAL A 63 2.24 16.18 -28.66
CA VAL A 63 0.94 15.51 -28.56
C VAL A 63 0.21 15.68 -29.90
N VAL A 64 -0.17 14.55 -30.49
CA VAL A 64 -0.93 14.48 -31.74
C VAL A 64 -2.31 13.96 -31.40
N SER A 65 -3.34 14.77 -31.54
CA SER A 65 -4.71 14.32 -31.31
C SER A 65 -5.14 13.36 -32.41
N LEU A 66 -5.43 12.13 -32.04
CA LEU A 66 -5.88 11.07 -32.95
C LEU A 66 -7.34 11.24 -33.38
N SER A 67 -8.10 12.09 -32.69
CA SER A 67 -9.46 12.47 -33.11
C SER A 67 -9.50 13.27 -34.42
N ASN A 68 -8.36 13.84 -34.84
CA ASN A 68 -8.23 14.52 -36.12
C ASN A 68 -8.05 13.56 -37.31
N PHE A 69 -7.87 12.28 -37.01
CA PHE A 69 -7.72 11.22 -37.99
C PHE A 69 -8.93 10.29 -37.88
N ASP A 70 -9.40 9.77 -39.01
CA ASP A 70 -10.42 8.73 -39.02
C ASP A 70 -9.78 7.38 -38.64
N ILE A 71 -9.29 7.28 -37.38
CA ILE A 71 -8.57 6.11 -36.91
C ILE A 71 -9.55 5.00 -36.60
N CYS A 72 -9.37 3.91 -37.31
CA CYS A 72 -10.11 2.70 -37.10
C CYS A 72 -9.60 1.93 -35.87
N TRP A 73 -10.48 1.63 -34.92
CA TRP A 73 -10.23 0.83 -33.72
C TRP A 73 -11.03 -0.48 -33.79
N SER A 74 -10.63 -1.41 -34.61
CA SER A 74 -11.27 -2.74 -34.73
C SER A 74 -10.31 -3.84 -34.31
N VAL A 75 -10.86 -4.90 -33.72
CA VAL A 75 -10.14 -6.16 -33.44
C VAL A 75 -9.71 -6.88 -34.72
N ASP A 76 -10.36 -6.58 -35.84
CA ASP A 76 -10.10 -7.21 -37.13
C ASP A 76 -9.00 -6.45 -37.90
N PRO A 77 -7.77 -6.96 -37.97
CA PRO A 77 -6.66 -6.29 -38.65
C PRO A 77 -6.87 -6.15 -40.17
N GLU A 78 -7.77 -6.93 -40.77
CA GLU A 78 -8.07 -6.78 -42.20
C GLU A 78 -8.95 -5.56 -42.46
N LYS A 79 -9.76 -5.15 -41.44
CA LYS A 79 -10.62 -3.98 -41.53
C LYS A 79 -9.91 -2.70 -41.05
N CYS A 80 -8.85 -2.85 -40.25
CA CYS A 80 -8.25 -1.74 -39.54
C CYS A 80 -6.72 -1.84 -39.52
N PRO A 81 -5.97 -0.95 -40.19
CA PRO A 81 -4.51 -0.98 -40.18
C PRO A 81 -3.96 -0.94 -38.76
N PRO A 82 -3.02 -1.83 -38.39
CA PRO A 82 -2.55 -1.95 -37.01
C PRO A 82 -1.47 -0.92 -36.65
N ASN A 83 -1.03 -0.10 -37.60
CA ASN A 83 0.11 0.79 -37.43
C ASN A 83 -0.24 2.24 -37.72
N LEU A 84 0.48 3.15 -37.08
CA LEU A 84 0.64 4.53 -37.50
C LEU A 84 2.03 4.71 -38.09
N PHE A 85 2.16 5.62 -39.02
CA PHE A 85 3.42 5.96 -39.68
C PHE A 85 3.78 7.39 -39.29
N VAL A 86 4.97 7.56 -38.69
CA VAL A 86 5.41 8.83 -38.12
C VAL A 86 6.72 9.26 -38.79
N VAL A 87 6.73 10.42 -39.38
CA VAL A 87 7.97 11.04 -39.87
C VAL A 87 8.33 12.26 -39.03
N VAL A 88 9.57 12.32 -38.58
CA VAL A 88 10.11 13.39 -37.75
C VAL A 88 11.29 14.04 -38.48
N HIS A 89 11.22 15.34 -38.63
CA HIS A 89 12.30 16.15 -39.17
C HIS A 89 12.69 17.23 -38.16
N ALA A 90 13.97 17.33 -37.83
CA ALA A 90 14.48 18.31 -36.87
C ALA A 90 15.64 19.13 -37.44
N GLU A 91 15.67 20.43 -37.13
CA GLU A 91 16.85 21.27 -37.28
C GLU A 91 17.53 21.39 -35.90
N LEU A 92 18.80 20.99 -35.84
CA LEU A 92 19.57 20.89 -34.60
C LEU A 92 20.67 21.96 -34.53
N THR A 93 21.08 22.32 -33.31
CA THR A 93 22.20 23.26 -33.10
C THR A 93 23.53 22.62 -33.48
N GLY A 94 24.40 23.38 -34.10
CA GLY A 94 25.77 22.94 -34.45
C GLY A 94 25.86 21.99 -35.65
N LEU A 95 24.76 21.61 -36.27
CA LEU A 95 24.72 20.82 -37.49
C LEU A 95 24.38 21.72 -38.67
N SER A 96 25.15 21.60 -39.75
CA SER A 96 24.86 22.26 -41.04
C SER A 96 23.84 21.49 -41.89
N GLN A 97 23.52 20.27 -41.48
CA GLN A 97 22.54 19.39 -42.11
C GLN A 97 21.35 19.13 -41.20
N ARG A 98 20.18 18.93 -41.80
CA ARG A 98 18.95 18.57 -41.13
C ARG A 98 19.01 17.11 -40.71
N ALA A 99 18.52 16.79 -39.53
CA ALA A 99 18.43 15.43 -39.00
C ALA A 99 17.02 14.88 -39.21
N MET A 100 16.96 13.61 -39.57
CA MET A 100 15.73 12.81 -39.50
C MET A 100 15.93 11.65 -38.54
N ALA A 101 14.86 11.27 -37.83
CA ALA A 101 14.89 10.10 -36.99
C ALA A 101 15.11 8.85 -37.85
N ASP A 102 15.95 7.95 -37.36
CA ASP A 102 16.11 6.61 -37.93
C ASP A 102 14.82 5.81 -37.74
N GLY A 103 14.43 4.99 -38.69
CA GLY A 103 13.10 4.35 -38.64
C GLY A 103 13.01 3.03 -39.38
N SER A 104 11.83 2.45 -39.33
CA SER A 104 11.51 1.12 -39.89
C SER A 104 11.21 1.13 -41.39
N GLY A 105 10.95 2.29 -41.98
CA GLY A 105 10.74 2.49 -43.42
C GLY A 105 11.52 3.67 -43.95
N SER A 106 11.71 3.75 -45.25
CA SER A 106 12.51 4.79 -45.90
C SER A 106 11.77 5.50 -47.03
N PHE A 107 12.16 6.74 -47.29
CA PHE A 107 11.80 7.49 -48.50
C PHE A 107 12.95 7.42 -49.50
N ASP A 108 12.76 6.66 -50.56
CA ASP A 108 13.78 6.48 -51.58
C ASP A 108 13.98 7.77 -52.40
N ARG A 109 15.20 8.05 -52.75
CA ARG A 109 15.52 9.19 -53.61
C ARG A 109 15.26 8.82 -55.07
N LEU A 110 14.11 9.21 -55.58
CA LEU A 110 13.71 8.96 -56.97
C LEU A 110 14.53 9.74 -58.02
N ASP A 111 15.37 10.69 -57.57
CA ASP A 111 16.26 11.47 -58.44
C ASP A 111 17.66 10.87 -58.58
N LYS A 112 17.91 9.70 -57.92
CA LYS A 112 19.18 8.99 -57.96
C LYS A 112 18.97 7.47 -58.04
N ASP A 113 19.67 6.82 -58.95
CA ASP A 113 19.62 5.35 -59.12
C ASP A 113 20.66 4.60 -58.25
N ASP A 114 21.18 5.23 -57.19
CA ASP A 114 22.25 4.71 -56.35
C ASP A 114 21.73 4.04 -55.05
N GLY A 115 20.41 3.89 -54.88
CA GLY A 115 19.78 3.33 -53.68
C GLY A 115 19.85 4.25 -52.48
N SER A 116 20.21 5.54 -52.65
CA SER A 116 20.21 6.50 -51.55
C SER A 116 18.80 6.87 -51.11
N VAL A 117 18.58 6.99 -49.78
CA VAL A 117 17.31 7.41 -49.18
C VAL A 117 17.35 8.91 -48.84
N TRP A 118 16.16 9.53 -48.85
CA TRP A 118 16.02 10.91 -48.39
C TRP A 118 15.91 10.99 -46.87
N GLY A 119 15.32 9.98 -46.24
CA GLY A 119 15.10 9.86 -44.81
C GLY A 119 14.26 8.63 -44.50
N TRP A 120 13.86 8.51 -43.23
CA TRP A 120 13.11 7.38 -42.73
C TRP A 120 11.83 7.84 -42.07
N TYR A 121 10.89 6.92 -41.92
CA TYR A 121 9.72 7.05 -41.06
C TYR A 121 9.64 5.88 -40.10
N VAL A 122 9.06 6.10 -38.93
CA VAL A 122 8.81 5.07 -37.92
C VAL A 122 7.45 4.41 -38.19
N VAL A 123 7.43 3.11 -38.24
CA VAL A 123 6.18 2.31 -38.19
C VAL A 123 5.86 2.07 -36.73
N TYR A 124 4.84 2.73 -36.22
CA TYR A 124 4.43 2.66 -34.84
C TYR A 124 3.19 1.77 -34.72
N PRO A 125 3.27 0.61 -34.04
CA PRO A 125 2.09 -0.20 -33.77
C PRO A 125 1.18 0.58 -32.80
N LYS A 126 -0.01 0.98 -33.26
CA LYS A 126 -0.98 1.61 -32.39
C LYS A 126 -1.48 0.63 -31.33
N ALA A 127 -2.00 1.13 -30.21
CA ALA A 127 -2.59 0.30 -29.17
C ALA A 127 -3.60 -0.66 -29.80
N LYS A 128 -3.48 -1.92 -29.42
CA LYS A 128 -4.39 -2.97 -29.89
C LYS A 128 -5.54 -3.11 -28.91
N VAL A 129 -6.71 -3.41 -29.45
CA VAL A 129 -7.83 -3.87 -28.65
C VAL A 129 -7.45 -5.20 -28.00
N GLU A 130 -7.57 -5.27 -26.69
CA GLU A 130 -7.25 -6.44 -25.89
C GLU A 130 -8.52 -7.11 -25.36
N PRO A 131 -8.54 -8.45 -25.20
CA PRO A 131 -9.62 -9.13 -24.52
C PRO A 131 -9.51 -8.95 -23.01
N GLY A 132 -10.64 -8.63 -22.38
CA GLY A 132 -10.87 -8.71 -20.94
C GLY A 132 -11.94 -9.75 -20.63
N HIS A 133 -12.07 -10.15 -19.37
CA HIS A 133 -13.07 -11.09 -18.90
C HIS A 133 -13.74 -10.54 -17.64
N PHE A 134 -15.09 -10.54 -17.63
CA PHE A 134 -15.85 -10.25 -16.42
C PHE A 134 -16.05 -11.55 -15.64
N ILE A 135 -15.55 -11.59 -14.42
CA ILE A 135 -15.44 -12.80 -13.62
C ILE A 135 -16.24 -12.69 -12.31
N ASP A 136 -17.33 -13.42 -12.28
CA ASP A 136 -18.05 -13.98 -11.15
C ASP A 136 -18.48 -15.37 -11.61
N ALA A 137 -17.56 -16.31 -11.72
CA ALA A 137 -17.72 -17.56 -12.47
C ALA A 137 -17.96 -17.38 -14.00
N ASN A 138 -17.28 -16.45 -14.67
CA ASN A 138 -17.40 -16.14 -16.10
C ASN A 138 -18.83 -15.74 -16.54
N VAL A 139 -19.14 -14.47 -16.57
CA VAL A 139 -20.50 -13.98 -16.88
C VAL A 139 -20.66 -13.66 -18.36
N ASN A 140 -21.48 -14.43 -19.04
CA ASN A 140 -21.83 -14.26 -20.45
C ASN A 140 -23.13 -13.45 -20.60
N GLY A 141 -23.21 -12.57 -21.60
CA GLY A 141 -24.42 -11.85 -21.95
C GLY A 141 -24.65 -10.50 -21.24
N LEU A 142 -23.68 -10.02 -20.43
CA LEU A 142 -23.71 -8.65 -19.93
C LEU A 142 -23.46 -7.66 -21.06
N ASP A 143 -24.22 -6.56 -21.07
CA ASP A 143 -23.89 -5.42 -21.90
C ASP A 143 -22.65 -4.72 -21.34
N TYR A 144 -21.68 -4.42 -22.20
CA TYR A 144 -20.51 -3.63 -21.83
C TYR A 144 -20.30 -2.48 -22.81
N SER A 145 -19.77 -1.40 -22.31
CA SER A 145 -19.32 -0.28 -23.13
C SER A 145 -18.04 0.34 -22.59
N THR A 146 -17.10 0.58 -23.48
CA THR A 146 -15.95 1.46 -23.27
C THR A 146 -16.09 2.67 -24.17
N ILE A 147 -15.11 3.57 -24.17
CA ILE A 147 -15.11 4.68 -25.13
C ILE A 147 -15.02 4.18 -26.58
N THR A 148 -14.34 3.03 -26.82
CA THR A 148 -14.06 2.51 -28.18
C THR A 148 -14.82 1.26 -28.54
N GLN A 149 -15.27 0.48 -27.57
CA GLN A 149 -15.89 -0.83 -27.79
C GLN A 149 -17.24 -0.92 -27.06
N GLU A 150 -18.19 -1.59 -27.66
CA GLU A 150 -19.48 -1.90 -27.07
C GLU A 150 -19.96 -3.29 -27.52
N GLY A 151 -20.74 -3.95 -26.70
CA GLY A 151 -21.28 -5.27 -27.04
C GLY A 151 -21.82 -6.00 -25.83
N LYS A 152 -21.93 -7.31 -25.98
CA LYS A 152 -22.23 -8.23 -24.86
C LYS A 152 -21.02 -9.07 -24.53
N THR A 153 -20.84 -9.39 -23.25
CA THR A 153 -19.80 -10.36 -22.86
C THR A 153 -20.06 -11.71 -23.52
N GLY A 154 -19.02 -12.21 -24.18
CA GLY A 154 -19.05 -13.49 -24.89
C GLY A 154 -18.65 -14.67 -24.00
N ASP A 155 -18.24 -15.77 -24.64
CA ASP A 155 -17.77 -16.97 -23.94
C ASP A 155 -16.71 -16.63 -22.90
N ASN A 156 -16.83 -17.20 -21.72
CA ASN A 156 -15.97 -16.92 -20.56
C ASN A 156 -15.99 -15.46 -20.08
N GLY A 157 -17.11 -14.74 -20.27
CA GLY A 157 -17.24 -13.35 -19.83
C GLY A 157 -16.42 -12.36 -20.66
N GLN A 158 -16.02 -12.71 -21.90
CA GLN A 158 -15.10 -11.91 -22.70
C GLN A 158 -15.73 -10.59 -23.16
N PHE A 159 -14.98 -9.49 -22.98
CA PHE A 159 -15.23 -8.18 -23.56
C PHE A 159 -13.96 -7.62 -24.20
N TRP A 160 -14.08 -6.49 -24.92
CA TRP A 160 -12.95 -5.89 -25.63
C TRP A 160 -12.72 -4.46 -25.17
N PHE A 161 -11.44 -4.05 -25.04
CA PHE A 161 -11.07 -2.72 -24.59
C PHE A 161 -9.72 -2.27 -25.16
N LEU A 162 -9.46 -0.97 -25.19
CA LEU A 162 -8.11 -0.42 -25.33
C LEU A 162 -7.48 -0.17 -23.96
N PRO A 163 -6.14 -0.28 -23.83
CA PRO A 163 -5.45 0.13 -22.61
C PRO A 163 -5.86 1.53 -22.14
N ASP A 164 -5.95 1.72 -20.83
CA ASP A 164 -6.33 2.96 -20.15
C ASP A 164 -7.80 3.39 -20.31
N GLU A 165 -8.66 2.56 -20.88
CA GLU A 165 -10.11 2.81 -20.90
C GLU A 165 -10.78 2.36 -19.58
N HIS A 166 -11.95 2.92 -19.33
CA HIS A 166 -12.92 2.38 -18.39
C HIS A 166 -13.93 1.53 -19.14
N VAL A 167 -14.47 0.53 -18.47
CA VAL A 167 -15.55 -0.31 -18.98
C VAL A 167 -16.75 -0.23 -18.04
N ALA A 168 -17.89 0.12 -18.59
CA ALA A 168 -19.17 0.12 -17.92
C ALA A 168 -19.90 -1.19 -18.21
N PHE A 169 -20.53 -1.80 -17.20
CA PHE A 169 -21.31 -3.02 -17.33
C PHE A 169 -22.77 -2.80 -16.96
N SER A 170 -23.66 -3.43 -17.71
CA SER A 170 -25.09 -3.41 -17.46
C SER A 170 -25.72 -4.79 -17.74
N ALA A 171 -26.81 -5.08 -17.04
CA ALA A 171 -27.69 -6.19 -17.38
C ALA A 171 -28.99 -5.57 -17.94
N GLY A 172 -29.09 -5.47 -19.26
CA GLY A 172 -30.16 -4.73 -19.91
C GLY A 172 -30.23 -3.26 -19.44
N ASN A 173 -31.37 -2.85 -18.87
CA ASN A 173 -31.57 -1.48 -18.38
C ASN A 173 -30.98 -1.21 -16.97
N LEU A 174 -30.42 -2.21 -16.32
CA LEU A 174 -29.81 -2.06 -15.00
C LEU A 174 -28.31 -1.82 -15.13
N PHE A 175 -27.86 -0.63 -14.78
CA PHE A 175 -26.44 -0.31 -14.70
C PHE A 175 -25.84 -0.93 -13.45
N LEU A 176 -24.76 -1.74 -13.61
CA LEU A 176 -24.09 -2.44 -12.52
C LEU A 176 -22.95 -1.62 -11.92
N GLY A 177 -22.21 -0.88 -12.73
CA GLY A 177 -21.08 -0.07 -12.36
C GLY A 177 -20.04 0.07 -13.46
N GLU A 178 -18.94 0.74 -13.14
CA GLU A 178 -17.84 1.04 -14.05
C GLU A 178 -16.50 0.71 -13.39
N ALA A 179 -15.56 0.17 -14.14
CA ALA A 179 -14.23 -0.19 -13.67
C ALA A 179 -13.14 0.23 -14.66
N PHE A 180 -11.90 0.31 -14.21
CA PHE A 180 -10.77 0.33 -15.15
C PHE A 180 -10.76 -0.96 -15.98
N ALA A 181 -10.75 -0.82 -17.31
CA ALA A 181 -10.72 -1.94 -18.20
C ALA A 181 -9.38 -2.68 -18.09
N GLY A 182 -9.44 -3.98 -17.94
CA GLY A 182 -8.28 -4.85 -17.77
C GLY A 182 -8.55 -6.26 -18.26
N ARG A 183 -7.53 -7.10 -18.22
CA ARG A 183 -7.68 -8.50 -18.64
C ARG A 183 -8.72 -9.26 -17.82
N ARG A 184 -8.97 -8.82 -16.61
CA ARG A 184 -9.98 -9.37 -15.71
C ARG A 184 -10.62 -8.23 -14.93
N VAL A 185 -11.94 -8.24 -14.83
CA VAL A 185 -12.76 -7.34 -14.04
C VAL A 185 -13.73 -8.21 -13.23
N ALA A 186 -13.87 -7.91 -11.96
CA ALA A 186 -14.73 -8.63 -11.03
C ALA A 186 -15.78 -7.69 -10.40
N PRO A 187 -16.85 -8.20 -9.78
CA PRO A 187 -17.88 -7.36 -9.15
C PRO A 187 -17.31 -6.31 -8.17
N TYR A 188 -16.23 -6.61 -7.46
CA TYR A 188 -15.60 -5.65 -6.52
C TYR A 188 -14.87 -4.49 -7.23
N ASP A 189 -14.52 -4.62 -8.50
CA ASP A 189 -13.87 -3.55 -9.25
C ASP A 189 -14.85 -2.47 -9.71
N LEU A 190 -16.16 -2.76 -9.65
CA LEU A 190 -17.23 -1.82 -9.99
C LEU A 190 -17.45 -0.74 -8.91
N PHE A 191 -16.86 -0.89 -7.73
CA PHE A 191 -17.06 0.00 -6.58
C PHE A 191 -15.74 0.40 -5.98
N ASP A 192 -15.57 1.69 -5.75
CA ASP A 192 -14.32 2.21 -5.18
C ASP A 192 -14.08 1.65 -3.76
N GLY A 193 -12.87 1.15 -3.53
CA GLY A 193 -12.44 0.57 -2.27
C GLY A 193 -13.07 -0.77 -1.89
N ALA A 194 -13.96 -1.35 -2.71
CA ALA A 194 -14.62 -2.61 -2.40
C ALA A 194 -13.69 -3.82 -2.45
N ASP A 195 -14.06 -4.85 -1.73
CA ASP A 195 -13.46 -6.19 -1.76
C ASP A 195 -14.55 -7.28 -1.86
N MET A 196 -14.16 -8.53 -1.71
CA MET A 196 -15.10 -9.66 -1.82
C MET A 196 -16.10 -9.75 -0.68
N ASP A 197 -15.84 -9.10 0.46
CA ASP A 197 -16.73 -9.06 1.62
C ASP A 197 -17.64 -7.82 1.62
N ASP A 198 -17.49 -6.92 0.65
CA ASP A 198 -18.32 -5.73 0.51
C ASP A 198 -19.74 -6.11 0.09
N ASP A 199 -20.75 -5.57 0.79
CA ASP A 199 -22.15 -5.86 0.51
C ASP A 199 -22.55 -5.57 -0.93
N ARG A 200 -22.00 -4.51 -1.54
CA ARG A 200 -22.27 -4.14 -2.94
C ARG A 200 -21.72 -5.22 -3.90
N THR A 201 -20.51 -5.70 -3.63
CA THR A 201 -19.88 -6.79 -4.40
C THR A 201 -20.73 -8.06 -4.34
N ILE A 202 -21.11 -8.46 -3.11
CA ILE A 202 -21.90 -9.66 -2.88
C ILE A 202 -23.28 -9.55 -3.53
N ASN A 203 -23.91 -8.38 -3.48
CA ASN A 203 -25.22 -8.16 -4.07
C ASN A 203 -25.20 -8.13 -5.61
N VAL A 204 -24.14 -7.62 -6.25
CA VAL A 204 -23.94 -7.78 -7.69
C VAL A 204 -23.79 -9.26 -8.05
N ALA A 205 -22.93 -9.99 -7.35
CA ALA A 205 -22.75 -11.42 -7.56
C ALA A 205 -24.09 -12.19 -7.36
N ARG A 206 -24.81 -11.89 -6.28
CA ARG A 206 -26.12 -12.47 -5.98
C ARG A 206 -27.12 -12.23 -7.10
N LEU A 207 -27.18 -11.01 -7.63
CA LEU A 207 -28.05 -10.69 -8.76
C LEU A 207 -27.63 -11.49 -10.00
N LEU A 208 -26.36 -11.43 -10.40
CA LEU A 208 -25.88 -12.09 -11.61
C LEU A 208 -26.11 -13.61 -11.57
N GLN A 209 -25.80 -14.25 -10.44
CA GLN A 209 -26.04 -15.66 -10.22
C GLN A 209 -27.52 -16.04 -10.22
N SER A 210 -28.40 -15.13 -9.75
CA SER A 210 -29.85 -15.34 -9.81
C SER A 210 -30.43 -15.13 -11.22
N LEU A 211 -29.68 -14.50 -12.13
CA LEU A 211 -30.03 -14.30 -13.54
C LEU A 211 -29.50 -15.42 -14.45
N ASP A 212 -28.85 -16.46 -13.90
CA ASP A 212 -28.35 -17.56 -14.68
C ASP A 212 -29.50 -18.37 -15.29
N ALA A 213 -29.51 -18.47 -16.62
CA ALA A 213 -30.60 -19.06 -17.38
C ALA A 213 -30.79 -20.57 -17.18
N ASP A 214 -29.78 -21.28 -16.66
CA ASP A 214 -29.89 -22.72 -16.34
C ASP A 214 -30.26 -22.97 -14.88
N GLY A 215 -30.35 -21.92 -14.06
CA GLY A 215 -30.74 -21.99 -12.66
C GLY A 215 -29.71 -22.67 -11.75
N ASN A 216 -28.48 -22.89 -12.24
CA ASN A 216 -27.43 -23.59 -11.52
C ASN A 216 -26.23 -22.67 -11.25
N ALA A 217 -26.36 -21.80 -10.31
CA ALA A 217 -25.30 -20.85 -9.94
C ALA A 217 -24.03 -21.49 -9.32
N VAL A 218 -23.99 -22.81 -9.13
CA VAL A 218 -22.93 -23.50 -8.38
C VAL A 218 -21.76 -23.91 -9.27
N HIS A 219 -22.00 -24.19 -10.54
CA HIS A 219 -20.96 -24.69 -11.45
C HIS A 219 -21.15 -24.18 -12.88
N GLY A 220 -20.11 -23.56 -13.42
CA GLY A 220 -20.07 -23.16 -14.83
C GLY A 220 -20.09 -21.64 -15.04
N ALA A 221 -20.33 -21.24 -16.29
CA ALA A 221 -20.48 -19.83 -16.62
C ALA A 221 -21.92 -19.38 -16.31
N ILE A 222 -22.08 -18.17 -15.79
CA ILE A 222 -23.38 -17.51 -15.66
C ILE A 222 -23.81 -17.06 -17.06
N ASN A 223 -24.97 -17.52 -17.52
CA ASN A 223 -25.48 -17.22 -18.86
C ASN A 223 -26.74 -16.32 -18.79
N ILE A 224 -26.57 -15.04 -19.04
CA ILE A 224 -27.65 -14.05 -19.06
C ILE A 224 -28.17 -13.93 -20.49
N THR A 225 -29.23 -14.66 -20.79
CA THR A 225 -29.85 -14.67 -22.13
C THR A 225 -30.73 -13.45 -22.39
N ASP A 226 -31.04 -13.15 -23.65
CA ASP A 226 -31.94 -12.05 -24.00
C ASP A 226 -33.35 -12.21 -23.38
N ALA A 227 -33.80 -13.46 -23.17
CA ALA A 227 -35.06 -13.72 -22.47
C ALA A 227 -34.98 -13.30 -21.00
N VAL A 228 -33.90 -13.62 -20.30
CA VAL A 228 -33.65 -13.18 -18.92
C VAL A 228 -33.56 -11.65 -18.84
N VAL A 229 -32.85 -11.03 -19.77
CA VAL A 229 -32.74 -9.55 -19.85
C VAL A 229 -34.12 -8.91 -20.04
N ALA A 230 -35.02 -9.50 -20.85
CA ALA A 230 -36.37 -8.99 -21.02
C ALA A 230 -37.20 -9.03 -19.72
N CYS A 231 -37.05 -10.13 -18.94
CA CYS A 231 -37.71 -10.24 -17.63
C CYS A 231 -37.15 -9.19 -16.64
N LEU A 232 -35.81 -9.05 -16.58
CA LEU A 232 -35.15 -8.05 -15.73
C LEU A 232 -35.61 -6.63 -16.10
N ASN A 233 -35.63 -6.29 -17.37
CA ASN A 233 -36.09 -4.99 -17.84
C ASN A 233 -37.57 -4.70 -17.47
N THR A 234 -38.39 -5.74 -17.41
CA THR A 234 -39.79 -5.64 -16.95
C THR A 234 -39.81 -5.32 -15.44
N ALA A 235 -39.03 -5.99 -14.64
CA ALA A 235 -38.92 -5.74 -13.20
C ALA A 235 -38.33 -4.36 -12.90
N VAL A 236 -37.24 -3.99 -13.58
CA VAL A 236 -36.60 -2.66 -13.49
C VAL A 236 -37.56 -1.54 -13.88
N GLY A 237 -38.36 -1.73 -14.97
CA GLY A 237 -39.33 -0.76 -15.43
C GLY A 237 -40.52 -0.56 -14.47
N ALA A 238 -40.76 -1.46 -13.53
CA ALA A 238 -41.77 -1.34 -12.48
C ALA A 238 -41.25 -0.60 -11.23
N MET A 239 -39.95 -0.37 -11.13
CA MET A 239 -39.34 0.38 -10.01
C MET A 239 -39.55 1.90 -10.21
N PRO A 240 -39.88 2.67 -9.15
CA PRO A 240 -40.12 4.11 -9.29
C PRO A 240 -38.88 4.91 -9.68
N VAL A 241 -37.73 4.58 -9.10
CA VAL A 241 -36.41 5.15 -9.39
C VAL A 241 -35.38 4.11 -8.94
N ILE A 242 -34.35 3.89 -9.73
CA ILE A 242 -33.19 3.11 -9.31
C ILE A 242 -32.11 4.10 -8.85
N PRO A 243 -31.63 4.01 -7.62
CA PRO A 243 -30.49 4.81 -7.14
C PRO A 243 -29.21 4.50 -7.92
N PRO A 244 -28.15 5.32 -7.77
CA PRO A 244 -26.82 4.97 -8.27
C PRO A 244 -26.37 3.60 -7.78
N PRO A 245 -25.50 2.88 -8.52
CA PRO A 245 -25.08 1.52 -8.16
C PRO A 245 -24.55 1.36 -6.73
N ASP A 246 -23.73 2.31 -6.26
CA ASP A 246 -23.19 2.29 -4.88
C ASP A 246 -24.29 2.26 -3.81
N GLU A 247 -25.36 2.99 -4.01
CA GLU A 247 -26.49 3.06 -3.09
C GLU A 247 -27.42 1.87 -3.27
N PHE A 248 -27.70 1.49 -4.53
CA PHE A 248 -28.62 0.38 -4.84
C PHE A 248 -28.08 -0.94 -4.36
N PHE A 249 -26.82 -1.27 -4.68
CA PHE A 249 -26.21 -2.54 -4.29
C PHE A 249 -25.80 -2.61 -2.82
N ALA A 250 -25.78 -1.50 -2.09
CA ALA A 250 -25.64 -1.52 -0.63
C ALA A 250 -26.94 -1.95 0.09
N ASP A 251 -28.10 -1.94 -0.59
CA ASP A 251 -29.41 -2.29 -0.01
C ASP A 251 -29.81 -3.74 -0.36
N ASP A 252 -29.56 -4.67 0.57
CA ASP A 252 -29.91 -6.08 0.43
C ASP A 252 -31.39 -6.32 0.12
N ALA A 253 -32.29 -5.49 0.66
CA ALA A 253 -33.72 -5.64 0.47
C ALA A 253 -34.15 -5.16 -0.92
N ALA A 254 -33.56 -4.08 -1.42
CA ALA A 254 -33.80 -3.58 -2.76
C ALA A 254 -33.37 -4.61 -3.82
N VAL A 255 -32.16 -5.15 -3.68
CA VAL A 255 -31.63 -6.18 -4.59
C VAL A 255 -32.47 -7.46 -4.53
N GLY A 256 -32.81 -7.93 -3.32
CA GLY A 256 -33.69 -9.10 -3.14
C GLY A 256 -35.05 -8.92 -3.81
N SER A 257 -35.66 -7.73 -3.64
CA SER A 257 -36.95 -7.41 -4.27
C SER A 257 -36.88 -7.38 -5.81
N LEU A 258 -35.76 -6.89 -6.37
CA LEU A 258 -35.54 -6.92 -7.81
C LEU A 258 -35.38 -8.35 -8.34
N ILE A 259 -34.62 -9.20 -7.64
CA ILE A 259 -34.47 -10.62 -7.99
C ILE A 259 -35.85 -11.31 -8.01
N ASP A 260 -36.63 -11.17 -6.94
CA ASP A 260 -37.96 -11.78 -6.84
C ASP A 260 -38.90 -11.29 -7.95
N ALA A 261 -38.88 -9.99 -8.24
CA ALA A 261 -39.68 -9.40 -9.33
C ALA A 261 -39.24 -9.93 -10.71
N THR A 262 -37.94 -10.11 -10.91
CA THR A 262 -37.40 -10.64 -12.17
C THR A 262 -37.81 -12.11 -12.37
N ILE A 263 -37.68 -12.93 -11.31
CA ILE A 263 -38.13 -14.34 -11.34
C ILE A 263 -39.63 -14.41 -11.66
N ALA A 264 -40.43 -13.56 -11.00
CA ALA A 264 -41.87 -13.51 -11.27
C ALA A 264 -42.21 -13.10 -12.72
N ALA A 265 -41.44 -12.21 -13.30
CA ALA A 265 -41.60 -11.78 -14.70
C ALA A 265 -41.15 -12.85 -15.70
N CYS A 266 -40.26 -13.76 -15.32
CA CYS A 266 -39.74 -14.87 -16.15
C CYS A 266 -40.61 -16.12 -16.12
N VAL A 267 -41.64 -16.20 -15.28
CA VAL A 267 -42.47 -17.42 -15.16
C VAL A 267 -43.06 -17.81 -16.51
N GLY A 268 -42.69 -19.05 -16.94
CA GLY A 268 -43.13 -19.60 -18.23
C GLY A 268 -42.22 -19.31 -19.43
N GLU A 269 -41.21 -18.48 -19.27
CA GLU A 269 -40.20 -18.19 -20.28
C GLU A 269 -38.86 -18.86 -19.95
N VAL A 270 -38.33 -18.60 -18.73
CA VAL A 270 -37.06 -19.15 -18.21
C VAL A 270 -37.24 -19.53 -16.76
N GLU A 271 -36.64 -20.62 -16.32
CA GLU A 271 -36.69 -21.04 -14.91
C GLU A 271 -35.48 -20.46 -14.15
N LEU A 272 -35.73 -19.35 -13.44
CA LEU A 272 -34.73 -18.70 -12.61
C LEU A 272 -34.88 -19.07 -11.14
N ALA A 273 -33.79 -19.09 -10.39
CA ALA A 273 -33.75 -19.35 -8.96
C ALA A 273 -33.09 -18.20 -8.19
N ALA A 274 -33.69 -17.76 -7.08
CA ALA A 274 -33.08 -16.78 -6.22
C ALA A 274 -31.88 -17.39 -5.49
N VAL A 275 -30.73 -16.73 -5.56
CA VAL A 275 -29.51 -17.11 -4.82
C VAL A 275 -29.46 -16.31 -3.51
N SER A 276 -29.14 -16.97 -2.37
CA SER A 276 -28.93 -16.29 -1.12
C SER A 276 -27.61 -15.52 -1.11
N LYS A 277 -27.48 -14.57 -0.18
CA LYS A 277 -26.24 -13.79 -0.04
C LYS A 277 -25.04 -14.68 0.32
N GLU A 278 -25.26 -15.63 1.21
CA GLU A 278 -24.25 -16.60 1.65
C GLU A 278 -23.81 -17.49 0.48
N GLN A 279 -24.74 -17.98 -0.32
CA GLN A 279 -24.43 -18.81 -1.49
C GLN A 279 -23.70 -17.98 -2.56
N ALA A 280 -24.14 -16.74 -2.78
CA ALA A 280 -23.48 -15.84 -3.73
C ALA A 280 -22.02 -15.58 -3.36
N LEU A 281 -21.75 -15.34 -2.07
CA LEU A 281 -20.39 -15.17 -1.55
C LEU A 281 -19.55 -16.43 -1.71
N GLU A 282 -20.11 -17.60 -1.43
CA GLU A 282 -19.41 -18.89 -1.58
C GLU A 282 -19.03 -19.12 -3.05
N ASN A 283 -19.96 -18.92 -3.97
CA ASN A 283 -19.71 -19.09 -5.40
C ASN A 283 -18.72 -18.06 -5.94
N LEU A 284 -18.83 -16.78 -5.50
CA LEU A 284 -17.89 -15.73 -5.85
C LEU A 284 -16.48 -16.08 -5.37
N ASN A 285 -16.33 -16.55 -4.12
CA ASN A 285 -15.05 -17.01 -3.57
C ASN A 285 -14.44 -18.13 -4.43
N ALA A 286 -15.21 -19.11 -4.82
CA ALA A 286 -14.75 -20.22 -5.67
C ALA A 286 -14.29 -19.70 -7.03
N GLY A 287 -15.09 -18.87 -7.70
CA GLY A 287 -14.74 -18.26 -8.98
C GLY A 287 -13.49 -17.39 -8.93
N MET A 288 -13.37 -16.55 -7.90
CA MET A 288 -12.20 -15.70 -7.72
C MET A 288 -10.94 -16.50 -7.39
N GLN A 289 -11.05 -17.54 -6.59
CA GLN A 289 -9.93 -18.44 -6.28
C GLN A 289 -9.44 -19.17 -7.54
N ALA A 290 -10.34 -19.75 -8.31
CA ALA A 290 -10.02 -20.41 -9.59
C ALA A 290 -9.35 -19.42 -10.58
N GLY A 291 -9.82 -18.18 -10.64
CA GLY A 291 -9.24 -17.10 -11.44
C GLY A 291 -7.95 -16.52 -10.88
N ASN A 292 -7.52 -16.89 -9.68
CA ASN A 292 -6.41 -16.26 -8.93
C ASN A 292 -6.60 -14.76 -8.72
N LEU A 293 -7.81 -14.36 -8.35
CA LEU A 293 -8.29 -12.96 -8.24
C LEU A 293 -8.75 -12.60 -6.82
N MET A 294 -8.38 -13.39 -5.81
CA MET A 294 -8.74 -13.12 -4.43
C MET A 294 -8.29 -11.72 -4.03
N LYS A 295 -9.23 -10.87 -3.63
CA LYS A 295 -8.99 -9.50 -3.16
C LYS A 295 -9.64 -9.32 -1.80
N ARG A 296 -8.84 -8.89 -0.82
CA ARG A 296 -9.30 -8.58 0.54
C ARG A 296 -8.79 -7.22 0.96
N ASN A 297 -9.69 -6.36 1.38
CA ASN A 297 -9.33 -5.10 2.04
C ASN A 297 -8.98 -5.39 3.50
N VAL A 298 -7.67 -5.49 3.79
CA VAL A 298 -7.19 -5.85 5.13
C VAL A 298 -7.43 -4.73 6.15
N SER A 299 -7.39 -3.48 5.73
CA SER A 299 -7.60 -2.32 6.61
C SER A 299 -9.06 -2.09 6.96
N LYS A 300 -10.01 -2.37 6.07
CA LYS A 300 -11.44 -2.08 6.24
C LYS A 300 -11.74 -0.61 6.59
N THR A 301 -10.90 0.30 6.10
CA THR A 301 -10.98 1.74 6.33
C THR A 301 -10.91 2.48 4.99
N PRO A 302 -11.96 2.40 4.15
CA PRO A 302 -11.92 2.91 2.78
C PRO A 302 -11.68 4.43 2.70
N ASP A 303 -12.13 5.17 3.71
CA ASP A 303 -12.02 6.63 3.75
C ASP A 303 -10.74 7.13 4.47
N MET A 304 -9.87 6.20 4.92
CA MET A 304 -8.67 6.52 5.69
C MET A 304 -7.41 6.05 4.98
N ALA A 305 -6.32 6.78 5.17
CA ALA A 305 -5.03 6.41 4.60
C ALA A 305 -4.42 5.23 5.35
N SER A 306 -4.12 4.15 4.63
CA SER A 306 -3.35 3.01 5.15
C SER A 306 -2.04 2.89 4.36
N ASP A 307 -0.90 2.83 5.06
CA ASP A 307 0.40 2.76 4.40
C ASP A 307 1.43 1.89 5.16
N LYS A 308 2.66 1.82 4.62
CA LYS A 308 3.82 1.12 5.21
C LYS A 308 3.58 -0.36 5.52
N ALA A 309 2.72 -1.04 4.77
CA ALA A 309 2.42 -2.44 5.00
C ALA A 309 3.65 -3.35 4.94
N LYS A 310 3.70 -4.33 5.84
CA LYS A 310 4.66 -5.44 5.90
C LYS A 310 3.88 -6.73 6.03
N ILE A 311 4.33 -7.77 5.36
CA ILE A 311 3.71 -9.09 5.39
C ILE A 311 4.74 -10.16 5.76
N GLU A 312 4.34 -11.09 6.61
CA GLU A 312 5.11 -12.30 6.96
C GLU A 312 4.15 -13.49 7.09
N ILE A 313 4.63 -14.67 6.79
CA ILE A 313 3.87 -15.92 6.96
C ILE A 313 4.48 -16.70 8.12
N VAL A 314 3.64 -17.05 9.08
CA VAL A 314 4.04 -17.90 10.21
C VAL A 314 4.33 -19.31 9.68
N PRO A 315 5.54 -19.86 9.88
CA PRO A 315 5.94 -21.11 9.24
C PRO A 315 5.30 -22.37 9.86
N VAL A 316 4.43 -22.20 10.84
CA VAL A 316 3.77 -23.29 11.56
C VAL A 316 2.31 -23.37 11.16
N TYR A 317 1.82 -24.58 10.88
CA TYR A 317 0.41 -24.82 10.67
C TYR A 317 -0.36 -24.75 11.99
N VAL A 318 -1.52 -24.11 11.95
CA VAL A 318 -2.49 -24.04 13.04
C VAL A 318 -3.86 -24.46 12.52
N PRO A 319 -4.84 -24.80 13.39
CA PRO A 319 -6.22 -25.01 12.96
C PRO A 319 -6.72 -23.81 12.13
N ALA A 320 -7.39 -24.07 11.02
CA ALA A 320 -8.00 -23.03 10.22
C ALA A 320 -9.19 -22.42 10.97
N LEU A 321 -9.10 -21.11 11.23
CA LEU A 321 -10.11 -20.34 11.96
C LEU A 321 -10.43 -19.05 11.22
N ARG A 322 -11.70 -18.73 11.10
CA ARG A 322 -12.16 -17.43 10.60
C ARG A 322 -11.84 -16.29 11.58
N ALA A 323 -12.02 -15.07 11.16
CA ALA A 323 -11.79 -13.88 11.99
C ALA A 323 -12.68 -13.85 13.25
N ASP A 324 -13.86 -14.47 13.22
CA ASP A 324 -14.81 -14.63 14.33
C ASP A 324 -14.50 -15.80 15.26
N GLU A 325 -13.35 -16.47 15.08
CA GLU A 325 -12.87 -17.65 15.81
C GLU A 325 -13.64 -18.95 15.49
N SER A 326 -14.54 -18.95 14.53
CA SER A 326 -15.19 -20.19 14.05
C SER A 326 -14.21 -21.05 13.26
N SER A 327 -14.33 -22.37 13.42
CA SER A 327 -13.55 -23.33 12.64
C SER A 327 -13.97 -23.31 11.18
N THR A 328 -13.01 -23.40 10.27
CA THR A 328 -13.25 -23.44 8.83
C THR A 328 -12.37 -24.48 8.14
N THR A 329 -12.65 -24.72 6.87
CA THR A 329 -11.81 -25.52 5.97
C THR A 329 -11.33 -24.60 4.86
N VAL A 330 -10.03 -24.58 4.60
CA VAL A 330 -9.46 -23.92 3.43
C VAL A 330 -9.61 -24.84 2.24
N VAL A 331 -10.28 -24.36 1.21
CA VAL A 331 -10.60 -25.13 0.01
C VAL A 331 -9.87 -24.53 -1.18
N TYR A 332 -9.18 -25.37 -1.94
CA TYR A 332 -8.50 -24.97 -3.16
C TYR A 332 -9.22 -25.57 -4.38
N HIS A 333 -9.42 -24.73 -5.38
CA HIS A 333 -10.10 -25.10 -6.63
C HIS A 333 -9.12 -25.06 -7.80
N ASP A 334 -9.39 -25.86 -8.83
CA ASP A 334 -8.69 -25.75 -10.12
C ASP A 334 -9.29 -24.64 -11.00
N GLU A 335 -8.77 -24.49 -12.21
CA GLU A 335 -9.24 -23.49 -13.18
C GLU A 335 -10.69 -23.70 -13.67
N TYR A 336 -11.30 -24.83 -13.33
CA TYR A 336 -12.68 -25.19 -13.68
C TYR A 336 -13.64 -25.07 -12.48
N GLY A 337 -13.12 -24.66 -11.29
CA GLY A 337 -13.90 -24.56 -10.06
C GLY A 337 -14.05 -25.87 -9.29
N GLU A 338 -13.40 -26.97 -9.72
CA GLU A 338 -13.44 -28.24 -8.99
C GLU A 338 -12.50 -28.22 -7.79
N VAL A 339 -12.96 -28.77 -6.67
CA VAL A 339 -12.16 -28.87 -5.45
C VAL A 339 -10.98 -29.82 -5.64
N ILE A 340 -9.76 -29.31 -5.55
CA ILE A 340 -8.53 -30.10 -5.66
C ILE A 340 -7.90 -30.44 -4.31
N GLU A 341 -8.14 -29.62 -3.29
CA GLU A 341 -7.60 -29.85 -1.95
C GLU A 341 -8.46 -29.15 -0.90
N GLU A 342 -8.64 -29.81 0.26
CA GLU A 342 -9.25 -29.26 1.46
C GLU A 342 -8.31 -29.43 2.65
N ARG A 343 -8.17 -28.40 3.48
CA ARG A 343 -7.37 -28.42 4.69
C ARG A 343 -8.12 -27.78 5.85
N ASN A 344 -8.08 -28.42 6.99
CA ASN A 344 -8.55 -27.84 8.26
C ASN A 344 -7.45 -27.13 9.04
N VAL A 345 -6.33 -26.83 8.38
CA VAL A 345 -5.17 -26.12 8.92
C VAL A 345 -4.65 -25.11 7.90
N ALA A 346 -4.15 -23.99 8.40
CA ALA A 346 -3.50 -22.97 7.59
C ALA A 346 -2.21 -22.46 8.25
N LYS A 347 -1.35 -21.82 7.48
CA LYS A 347 -0.24 -21.03 8.01
C LYS A 347 -0.71 -19.59 8.19
N PRO A 348 -0.71 -19.04 9.43
CA PRO A 348 -1.16 -17.68 9.63
C PRO A 348 -0.40 -16.67 8.76
N ILE A 349 -1.13 -15.81 8.09
CA ILE A 349 -0.59 -14.67 7.35
C ILE A 349 -0.73 -13.46 8.27
N VAL A 350 0.35 -12.72 8.47
CA VAL A 350 0.40 -11.55 9.34
C VAL A 350 0.75 -10.33 8.50
N VAL A 351 -0.04 -9.27 8.61
CA VAL A 351 0.20 -7.98 7.97
C VAL A 351 0.25 -6.92 9.04
N SER A 352 1.32 -6.13 9.11
CA SER A 352 1.36 -4.90 9.90
C SER A 352 1.36 -3.68 8.99
N TYR A 353 0.69 -2.62 9.38
CA TYR A 353 0.55 -1.39 8.60
C TYR A 353 0.25 -0.20 9.51
N LEU A 354 0.40 0.99 8.96
CA LEU A 354 -0.14 2.20 9.58
C LEU A 354 -1.55 2.42 9.04
N ASP A 355 -2.45 2.81 9.92
CA ASP A 355 -3.82 3.17 9.56
C ASP A 355 -4.21 4.47 10.25
N GLN A 356 -4.70 5.44 9.49
CA GLN A 356 -5.13 6.72 10.03
C GLN A 356 -6.33 6.53 10.94
N ILE A 357 -6.38 7.25 12.04
CA ILE A 357 -7.49 7.20 12.99
C ILE A 357 -8.48 8.33 12.67
N GLU A 358 -9.74 7.95 12.52
CA GLU A 358 -10.83 8.88 12.23
C GLU A 358 -10.87 10.04 13.22
N GLY A 359 -11.04 11.25 12.70
CA GLY A 359 -11.05 12.49 13.50
C GLY A 359 -9.67 13.00 13.93
N THR A 360 -8.59 12.31 13.52
CA THR A 360 -7.21 12.73 13.76
C THR A 360 -6.43 12.89 12.46
N ASN A 361 -5.28 13.58 12.52
CA ASN A 361 -4.30 13.60 11.43
C ASN A 361 -3.14 12.61 11.68
N SER A 362 -3.34 11.66 12.59
CA SER A 362 -2.33 10.72 13.04
C SER A 362 -2.73 9.29 12.71
N ALA A 363 -1.73 8.42 12.57
CA ALA A 363 -1.91 7.01 12.32
C ALA A 363 -1.42 6.17 13.49
N ASP A 364 -2.08 5.04 13.72
CA ASP A 364 -1.67 3.99 14.61
C ASP A 364 -1.08 2.78 13.87
N VAL A 365 -0.34 1.95 14.57
CA VAL A 365 0.12 0.66 14.07
C VAL A 365 -0.96 -0.38 14.26
N PHE A 366 -1.39 -0.95 13.16
CA PHE A 366 -2.29 -2.10 13.13
C PHE A 366 -1.56 -3.37 12.74
N VAL A 367 -2.11 -4.47 13.20
CA VAL A 367 -1.80 -5.80 12.72
C VAL A 367 -3.10 -6.50 12.33
N ALA A 368 -3.08 -7.18 11.19
CA ALA A 368 -4.15 -8.07 10.77
C ALA A 368 -3.58 -9.48 10.60
N ILE A 369 -4.29 -10.48 11.10
CA ILE A 369 -3.89 -11.88 11.02
C ILE A 369 -5.02 -12.69 10.40
N SER A 370 -4.68 -13.42 9.35
CA SER A 370 -5.53 -14.46 8.77
C SER A 370 -5.03 -15.83 9.22
N ARG A 371 -5.96 -16.72 9.58
CA ARG A 371 -5.71 -18.13 9.92
C ARG A 371 -6.47 -19.10 9.00
N ASP A 372 -6.96 -18.59 7.87
CA ASP A 372 -7.72 -19.29 6.83
C ASP A 372 -7.21 -18.98 5.42
N ASP A 373 -5.88 -18.85 5.29
CA ASP A 373 -5.16 -18.62 4.03
C ASP A 373 -5.50 -17.28 3.32
N GLY A 374 -5.87 -16.26 4.10
CA GLY A 374 -6.18 -14.92 3.60
C GLY A 374 -7.67 -14.67 3.37
N ASP A 375 -8.52 -15.62 3.69
CA ASP A 375 -9.96 -15.52 3.45
C ASP A 375 -10.61 -14.50 4.39
N THR A 376 -10.32 -14.59 5.69
CA THR A 376 -10.78 -13.60 6.67
C THR A 376 -9.64 -13.04 7.51
N TRP A 377 -9.81 -11.82 8.02
CA TRP A 377 -8.76 -11.08 8.72
C TRP A 377 -9.23 -10.51 10.04
N LYS A 378 -8.53 -10.85 11.12
CA LYS A 378 -8.74 -10.27 12.43
C LYS A 378 -7.77 -9.12 12.64
N ARG A 379 -8.30 -7.89 12.72
CA ARG A 379 -7.52 -6.65 12.91
C ARG A 379 -7.33 -6.35 14.38
N ARG A 380 -6.21 -5.70 14.69
CA ARG A 380 -5.91 -5.20 16.03
C ARG A 380 -5.04 -3.94 15.94
N ASN A 381 -5.47 -2.89 16.64
CA ASN A 381 -4.64 -1.71 16.87
C ASN A 381 -3.60 -2.04 17.96
N LEU A 382 -2.31 -1.84 17.67
CA LEU A 382 -1.21 -2.14 18.60
C LEU A 382 -0.78 -0.92 19.41
N SER A 383 -0.78 0.27 18.82
CA SER A 383 -0.26 1.50 19.45
C SER A 383 -1.32 2.27 20.22
N LYS A 384 -2.48 2.55 19.62
CA LYS A 384 -3.60 3.31 20.22
C LYS A 384 -3.19 4.67 20.78
N THR A 385 -2.30 5.36 20.08
CA THR A 385 -1.67 6.62 20.53
C THR A 385 -2.07 7.84 19.72
N ALA A 386 -2.72 7.66 18.56
CA ALA A 386 -3.03 8.75 17.63
C ALA A 386 -3.92 9.87 18.24
N ASP A 387 -4.75 9.56 19.23
CA ASP A 387 -5.60 10.49 19.96
C ASP A 387 -5.04 10.87 21.35
N LYS A 388 -3.81 10.45 21.68
CA LYS A 388 -3.14 10.65 22.95
C LYS A 388 -1.97 11.62 22.80
N SER A 389 -1.57 12.25 23.91
CA SER A 389 -0.38 13.09 23.97
C SER A 389 0.45 12.75 25.22
N SER A 390 1.75 12.63 25.06
CA SER A 390 2.68 12.48 26.17
C SER A 390 3.44 13.77 26.50
N LEU A 391 3.52 14.69 25.56
CA LEU A 391 4.22 15.96 25.74
C LEU A 391 3.58 17.06 24.87
N LEU A 392 3.42 18.26 25.45
CA LEU A 392 3.02 19.49 24.76
C LEU A 392 1.63 19.45 24.07
N GLY A 393 0.79 18.47 24.38
CA GLY A 393 -0.48 18.28 23.68
C GLY A 393 -0.34 17.81 22.23
N TYR A 394 0.85 17.46 21.79
CA TYR A 394 1.11 16.90 20.47
C TYR A 394 0.60 15.46 20.41
N PRO A 395 -0.16 15.07 19.37
CA PRO A 395 -0.69 13.71 19.27
C PRO A 395 0.42 12.69 19.04
N GLY A 396 0.17 11.46 19.47
CA GLY A 396 0.99 10.32 19.08
C GLY A 396 0.99 10.15 17.57
N VAL A 397 2.14 9.81 17.02
CA VAL A 397 2.33 9.53 15.59
C VAL A 397 3.20 8.31 15.47
N SER A 398 2.55 7.18 15.22
CA SER A 398 3.26 5.92 14.95
C SER A 398 3.88 5.94 13.56
N GLN A 399 5.09 5.43 13.44
CA GLN A 399 5.83 5.40 12.18
C GLN A 399 6.63 4.10 12.01
N LYS A 400 6.89 3.74 10.76
CA LYS A 400 7.81 2.66 10.36
C LYS A 400 7.56 1.33 11.07
N PRO A 401 6.35 0.75 11.01
CA PRO A 401 6.12 -0.56 11.58
C PRO A 401 7.03 -1.60 10.93
N MET A 402 7.69 -2.39 11.77
CA MET A 402 8.54 -3.51 11.38
C MET A 402 7.93 -4.79 11.90
N LEU A 403 7.61 -5.70 10.99
CA LEU A 403 7.05 -7.01 11.29
C LEU A 403 8.11 -8.08 11.09
N LYS A 404 8.23 -9.00 12.05
CA LYS A 404 8.99 -10.24 11.93
C LYS A 404 8.25 -11.40 12.57
N VAL A 405 8.38 -12.57 11.95
CA VAL A 405 7.86 -13.82 12.50
C VAL A 405 8.99 -14.86 12.62
N LYS A 406 8.89 -15.74 13.60
CA LYS A 406 9.78 -16.87 13.79
C LYS A 406 9.10 -18.00 14.55
N GLY A 407 9.06 -19.20 13.96
CA GLY A 407 8.27 -20.27 14.54
C GLY A 407 6.80 -19.82 14.66
N ASN A 408 6.25 -19.92 15.85
CA ASN A 408 4.89 -19.44 16.17
C ASN A 408 4.86 -18.05 16.84
N MET A 409 5.95 -17.30 16.74
CA MET A 409 6.12 -15.98 17.35
C MET A 409 5.95 -14.88 16.33
N VAL A 410 5.22 -13.82 16.73
CA VAL A 410 5.00 -12.60 15.95
C VAL A 410 5.56 -11.42 16.73
N PHE A 411 6.34 -10.59 16.08
CA PHE A 411 6.98 -9.42 16.65
C PHE A 411 6.76 -8.20 15.76
N VAL A 412 6.29 -7.11 16.38
CA VAL A 412 6.11 -5.81 15.72
C VAL A 412 6.85 -4.74 16.51
N ALA A 413 7.62 -3.91 15.81
CA ALA A 413 8.30 -2.76 16.41
C ALA A 413 8.00 -1.50 15.61
N TRP A 414 7.92 -0.34 16.25
CA TRP A 414 7.68 0.94 15.59
C TRP A 414 8.28 2.09 16.38
N THR A 415 8.36 3.27 15.79
CA THR A 415 8.65 4.52 16.49
C THR A 415 7.37 5.31 16.66
N ASP A 416 7.24 6.04 17.79
CA ASP A 416 6.06 6.82 18.10
C ASP A 416 6.44 8.13 18.80
N LYS A 417 5.69 9.20 18.53
CA LYS A 417 5.82 10.46 19.27
C LYS A 417 5.24 10.39 20.67
N PHE A 418 4.43 9.38 20.96
CA PHE A 418 3.93 9.09 22.29
C PHE A 418 4.93 8.24 23.08
N CYS A 419 5.54 8.84 24.11
CA CYS A 419 6.57 8.19 24.93
C CYS A 419 6.19 8.12 26.41
N ARG A 420 4.91 7.90 26.70
CA ARG A 420 4.43 7.74 28.07
C ARG A 420 3.97 6.32 28.32
N GLY A 421 4.33 5.76 29.46
CA GLY A 421 3.95 4.41 29.83
C GLY A 421 4.73 3.32 29.08
N GLY A 422 4.18 2.10 29.12
CA GLY A 422 4.80 0.91 28.52
C GLY A 422 6.10 0.51 29.17
N ARG A 423 6.50 1.15 30.23
CA ARG A 423 7.72 1.02 31.02
C ARG A 423 8.86 0.32 30.26
N PRO A 424 9.91 1.03 29.85
CA PRO A 424 11.11 0.40 29.31
C PRO A 424 11.55 -0.76 30.21
N GLY A 425 12.05 -1.83 29.63
CA GLY A 425 12.45 -2.99 30.41
C GLY A 425 13.46 -2.75 31.54
N TYR A 426 14.09 -1.61 31.50
CA TYR A 426 14.98 -1.06 32.53
C TYR A 426 14.35 0.08 33.34
N ALA A 427 13.05 0.37 33.10
CA ALA A 427 12.36 1.40 33.88
C ALA A 427 12.25 0.94 35.32
N ILE A 428 12.67 1.79 36.17
CA ILE A 428 12.83 1.60 37.57
C ILE A 428 11.49 1.77 38.25
N GLU A 429 11.19 0.89 39.19
CA GLU A 429 10.13 1.13 40.15
C GLU A 429 10.49 2.36 40.95
N VAL A 430 9.59 3.33 40.99
CA VAL A 430 9.68 4.46 41.91
C VAL A 430 9.75 3.88 43.32
N CYS A 431 10.82 4.18 44.02
CA CYS A 431 10.97 3.67 45.38
C CYS A 431 9.89 4.24 46.28
N PRO A 432 9.34 3.44 47.16
CA PRO A 432 8.32 3.94 48.08
C PRO A 432 8.89 5.04 48.96
N ASP A 433 8.09 6.06 49.24
CA ASP A 433 8.33 7.05 50.29
C ASP A 433 8.19 6.33 51.64
N THR A 434 9.30 5.94 52.25
CA THR A 434 9.32 5.22 53.53
C THR A 434 9.47 6.13 54.74
N ASP A 435 9.93 7.39 54.52
CA ASP A 435 10.10 8.37 55.57
C ASP A 435 8.90 9.35 55.68
N GLY A 436 8.01 9.35 54.66
CA GLY A 436 6.77 10.14 54.68
C GLY A 436 6.97 11.61 54.37
N ASP A 437 8.05 11.98 53.72
CA ASP A 437 8.33 13.39 53.38
C ASP A 437 7.62 13.82 52.08
N GLY A 438 6.93 12.91 51.42
CA GLY A 438 6.18 13.13 50.16
C GLY A 438 7.04 13.01 48.92
N LEU A 439 8.27 12.59 49.05
CA LEU A 439 9.20 12.29 47.96
C LEU A 439 9.55 10.79 48.01
N PRO A 440 9.78 10.14 46.86
CA PRO A 440 10.29 8.77 46.84
C PRO A 440 11.69 8.73 47.49
N ASP A 441 11.94 7.73 48.31
CA ASP A 441 13.27 7.52 48.88
C ASP A 441 14.31 7.27 47.79
N PRO A 442 15.56 7.73 48.01
CA PRO A 442 16.69 7.36 47.16
C PRO A 442 16.81 5.84 47.11
N CYS A 443 16.75 5.26 45.93
CA CYS A 443 17.02 3.86 45.77
C CYS A 443 18.09 3.60 44.72
N ASP A 444 19.07 2.82 45.13
CA ASP A 444 20.08 2.30 44.25
C ASP A 444 19.46 1.18 43.42
N ILE A 445 19.08 1.49 42.19
CA ILE A 445 18.59 0.49 41.28
C ILE A 445 19.78 -0.08 40.53
N CYS A 446 20.15 -1.23 40.97
CA CYS A 446 21.26 -1.95 40.43
C CYS A 446 20.77 -3.10 39.54
N ARG A 447 21.39 -3.25 38.40
CA ARG A 447 21.22 -4.39 37.53
C ARG A 447 22.52 -5.19 37.49
N GLU A 448 22.43 -6.49 37.72
CA GLU A 448 23.54 -7.40 37.52
C GLU A 448 23.65 -7.76 36.03
N THR A 449 24.80 -7.62 35.47
CA THR A 449 25.19 -8.06 34.13
C THR A 449 26.43 -8.95 34.23
N ASP A 450 26.78 -9.64 33.14
CA ASP A 450 28.01 -10.45 33.08
C ASP A 450 29.29 -9.60 33.26
N GLU A 451 29.18 -8.28 33.10
CA GLU A 451 30.28 -7.34 33.26
C GLU A 451 30.34 -6.70 34.67
N GLY A 452 29.35 -6.99 35.51
CA GLY A 452 29.28 -6.48 36.87
C GLY A 452 27.92 -5.87 37.22
N THR A 453 27.82 -5.32 38.43
CA THR A 453 26.60 -4.63 38.90
C THR A 453 26.64 -3.16 38.49
N PHE A 454 25.69 -2.73 37.70
CA PHE A 454 25.51 -1.34 37.29
C PHE A 454 24.33 -0.76 38.05
N CYS A 455 24.56 0.33 38.76
CA CYS A 455 23.53 1.03 39.51
C CYS A 455 23.16 2.33 38.82
N ALA A 456 21.88 2.61 38.73
CA ALA A 456 21.42 3.92 38.32
C ALA A 456 21.71 4.96 39.42
N PRO A 457 22.03 6.20 39.08
CA PRO A 457 22.24 7.24 40.06
C PRO A 457 20.96 7.53 40.84
N ASP A 458 21.16 8.05 42.06
CA ASP A 458 20.10 8.33 43.01
C ASP A 458 18.98 9.14 42.40
N TYR A 459 17.76 8.75 42.66
CA TYR A 459 16.56 9.54 42.39
C TYR A 459 16.56 10.79 43.29
N THR A 460 16.41 11.96 42.68
CA THR A 460 16.54 13.24 43.43
C THR A 460 15.21 13.95 43.69
N GLY A 461 14.09 13.33 43.40
CA GLY A 461 12.76 13.90 43.70
C GLY A 461 12.27 15.03 42.78
N ASP A 462 13.10 15.50 41.86
CA ASP A 462 12.65 16.44 40.81
C ASP A 462 11.93 15.63 39.71
N ASP A 463 11.04 16.27 38.96
CA ASP A 463 10.28 15.69 37.84
C ASP A 463 11.16 15.03 36.75
N ASP A 464 12.46 15.23 36.83
CA ASP A 464 13.49 14.55 36.05
C ASP A 464 13.87 13.23 36.74
N TYR A 465 13.23 12.16 36.38
CA TYR A 465 13.40 10.82 36.94
C TYR A 465 14.86 10.31 37.01
N TRP A 466 15.81 10.97 36.33
CA TRP A 466 17.24 10.60 36.32
C TRP A 466 18.10 11.81 36.06
N LYS A 467 19.03 12.12 36.96
CA LYS A 467 20.05 13.12 36.71
C LYS A 467 21.08 12.67 35.66
N ASP A 468 21.40 11.42 35.68
CA ASP A 468 22.37 10.81 34.75
C ASP A 468 21.73 9.61 34.03
N ASP A 469 21.71 9.69 32.72
CA ASP A 469 21.27 8.61 31.87
C ASP A 469 22.39 7.55 31.76
N LEU A 470 22.45 6.65 32.75
CA LEU A 470 23.46 5.62 32.85
C LEU A 470 23.66 4.80 31.56
N PHE A 471 22.56 4.61 30.82
CA PHE A 471 22.55 3.84 29.57
C PHE A 471 22.44 4.71 28.32
N GLY A 472 22.31 6.02 28.48
CA GLY A 472 22.14 6.96 27.38
C GLY A 472 20.77 6.96 26.73
N VAL A 473 19.76 6.26 27.29
CA VAL A 473 18.41 6.13 26.72
C VAL A 473 17.28 6.39 27.72
N ALA A 474 17.58 6.42 29.02
CA ALA A 474 16.61 6.72 30.05
C ALA A 474 16.42 8.24 30.23
N GLY A 475 15.36 8.65 30.90
CA GLY A 475 15.05 10.04 31.25
C GLY A 475 13.75 10.56 30.64
N PRO A 476 13.38 11.84 30.90
CA PRO A 476 12.14 12.41 30.41
C PRO A 476 12.16 12.59 28.88
N GLN A 477 10.99 12.48 28.28
CA GLN A 477 10.81 12.81 26.87
C GLN A 477 11.17 14.28 26.62
N ARG A 478 11.84 14.54 25.51
CA ARG A 478 12.22 15.87 25.05
C ARG A 478 11.47 16.22 23.76
N SER A 479 11.67 17.47 23.34
CA SER A 479 11.12 18.02 22.11
C SER A 479 12.17 18.76 21.32
N VAL A 480 11.94 18.92 20.03
CA VAL A 480 12.68 19.85 19.18
C VAL A 480 12.18 21.26 19.44
N ILE A 481 13.07 22.19 19.71
CA ILE A 481 12.77 23.63 19.87
C ILE A 481 12.96 24.30 18.50
N TYR A 482 11.92 24.93 18.00
CA TYR A 482 11.91 25.55 16.67
C TYR A 482 12.27 27.03 16.69
N GLU A 483 13.45 27.40 17.12
CA GLU A 483 13.94 28.76 16.92
C GLU A 483 14.10 29.10 15.42
N GLU A 484 14.38 28.09 14.61
CA GLU A 484 14.55 28.20 13.14
C GLU A 484 13.23 28.11 12.38
N PHE A 485 12.17 27.60 13.01
CA PHE A 485 10.85 27.38 12.39
C PHE A 485 9.73 27.89 13.30
N PRO A 486 9.62 29.21 13.51
CA PRO A 486 8.73 29.80 14.52
C PRO A 486 7.23 29.54 14.26
N GLU A 487 6.84 29.13 13.08
CA GLU A 487 5.45 28.81 12.73
C GLU A 487 5.07 27.38 13.13
N MET A 488 6.03 26.56 13.48
CA MET A 488 5.82 25.17 13.89
C MET A 488 5.84 25.10 15.41
N SER A 489 4.92 24.39 16.01
CA SER A 489 4.95 24.09 17.43
C SER A 489 6.13 23.14 17.75
N GLU A 490 6.57 23.09 18.98
CA GLU A 490 7.51 22.08 19.44
C GLU A 490 7.00 20.67 19.12
N VAL A 491 7.87 19.79 18.64
CA VAL A 491 7.55 18.40 18.32
C VAL A 491 8.26 17.47 19.28
N PRO A 492 7.53 16.58 19.98
CA PRO A 492 8.13 15.60 20.86
C PRO A 492 9.10 14.68 20.13
N TYR A 493 10.14 14.23 20.81
CA TYR A 493 11.01 13.18 20.31
C TYR A 493 10.26 11.85 20.27
N SER A 494 10.60 11.04 19.29
CA SER A 494 10.04 9.68 19.16
C SER A 494 10.78 8.72 20.08
N CYS A 495 10.05 7.71 20.52
CA CYS A 495 10.60 6.54 21.20
C CYS A 495 10.30 5.26 20.40
N VAL A 496 11.00 4.20 20.74
CA VAL A 496 10.82 2.87 20.17
C VAL A 496 9.84 2.07 21.02
N TRP A 497 8.85 1.48 20.36
CA TRP A 497 7.88 0.58 20.94
C TRP A 497 7.95 -0.79 20.30
N THR A 498 7.59 -1.81 21.05
CA THR A 498 7.45 -3.19 20.56
C THR A 498 6.18 -3.83 21.06
N SER A 499 5.64 -4.75 20.29
CA SER A 499 4.56 -5.65 20.69
C SER A 499 4.87 -7.05 20.18
N ARG A 500 4.53 -8.06 20.97
CA ARG A 500 4.79 -9.46 20.63
C ARG A 500 3.55 -10.32 20.85
N ALA A 501 3.46 -11.41 20.08
CA ALA A 501 2.45 -12.43 20.28
C ALA A 501 3.03 -13.82 20.06
N THR A 502 2.39 -14.80 20.66
CA THR A 502 2.59 -16.22 20.36
C THR A 502 1.29 -16.81 19.83
N ILE A 503 1.40 -17.74 18.89
CA ILE A 503 0.26 -18.46 18.32
C ILE A 503 0.35 -19.91 18.80
N ASP A 504 -0.68 -20.41 19.47
CA ASP A 504 -0.74 -21.81 19.87
C ASP A 504 -0.94 -22.69 18.64
N SER A 505 0.00 -23.59 18.37
CA SER A 505 -0.07 -24.46 17.20
C SER A 505 -1.18 -25.52 17.26
N THR A 506 -1.74 -25.76 18.45
CA THR A 506 -2.79 -26.77 18.66
C THR A 506 -4.18 -26.17 18.55
N THR A 507 -4.37 -24.95 19.08
CA THR A 507 -5.68 -24.29 19.12
C THR A 507 -5.81 -23.17 18.09
N GLY A 508 -4.69 -22.61 17.60
CA GLY A 508 -4.67 -21.42 16.76
C GLY A 508 -4.85 -20.10 17.54
N ASP A 509 -4.95 -20.17 18.86
CA ASP A 509 -5.14 -18.98 19.70
C ASP A 509 -3.94 -18.06 19.67
N ILE A 510 -4.21 -16.75 19.61
CA ILE A 510 -3.18 -15.72 19.54
C ILE A 510 -3.10 -15.00 20.89
N GLN A 511 -2.01 -15.24 21.61
CA GLN A 511 -1.74 -14.57 22.88
C GLN A 511 -0.88 -13.32 22.63
N TRP A 512 -1.51 -12.15 22.70
CA TRP A 512 -0.81 -10.87 22.67
C TRP A 512 -0.30 -10.48 24.04
N PHE A 513 0.92 -9.92 24.06
CA PHE A 513 1.52 -9.32 25.26
C PHE A 513 1.23 -7.83 25.31
N LYS A 514 1.34 -7.23 26.49
CA LYS A 514 1.33 -5.78 26.66
C LYS A 514 2.45 -5.17 25.81
N PRO A 515 2.20 -4.05 25.11
CA PRO A 515 3.27 -3.35 24.40
C PRO A 515 4.33 -2.83 25.36
N GLU A 516 5.56 -2.83 24.91
CA GLU A 516 6.71 -2.37 25.69
C GLU A 516 7.34 -1.17 24.98
N ARG A 517 7.65 -0.14 25.75
CA ARG A 517 8.46 0.98 25.28
C ARG A 517 9.94 0.69 25.58
N VAL A 518 10.75 0.74 24.54
CA VAL A 518 12.18 0.38 24.63
C VAL A 518 13.03 1.59 24.97
N THR A 519 12.66 2.80 24.52
CA THR A 519 13.37 4.04 24.81
C THR A 519 12.45 5.09 25.43
N SER A 520 13.02 6.13 26.06
CA SER A 520 12.25 7.15 26.77
C SER A 520 11.79 8.33 25.89
N GLY A 521 12.38 8.51 24.70
CA GLY A 521 12.22 9.73 23.93
C GLY A 521 13.11 10.88 24.42
N ARG A 522 14.11 10.63 25.27
CA ARG A 522 15.12 11.62 25.65
C ARG A 522 16.01 12.01 24.46
N ARG A 523 16.24 11.03 23.55
CA ARG A 523 16.76 11.23 22.21
C ARG A 523 15.70 10.86 21.20
N ASP A 524 15.73 11.51 20.05
CA ASP A 524 14.76 11.23 18.99
C ASP A 524 15.13 9.96 18.24
N ALA A 525 14.30 8.92 18.36
CA ALA A 525 14.53 7.61 17.74
C ALA A 525 13.93 7.54 16.34
N TYR A 526 14.71 7.07 15.37
CA TYR A 526 14.25 6.87 14.00
C TYR A 526 15.07 5.81 13.26
N GLN A 527 14.74 5.52 11.99
CA GLN A 527 15.41 4.50 11.17
C GLN A 527 15.42 3.11 11.84
N LEU A 528 14.27 2.73 12.39
CA LEU A 528 14.08 1.44 13.05
C LEU A 528 14.08 0.29 12.03
N PHE A 529 14.81 -0.79 12.37
CA PHE A 529 14.80 -2.07 11.66
C PHE A 529 14.66 -3.22 12.64
N ALA A 530 14.03 -4.30 12.19
CA ALA A 530 13.89 -5.52 12.97
C ALA A 530 14.45 -6.74 12.21
N GLY A 531 15.06 -7.65 12.94
CA GLY A 531 15.56 -8.92 12.44
C GLY A 531 15.14 -10.09 13.33
N ALA A 532 15.15 -11.30 12.78
CA ALA A 532 14.95 -12.53 13.53
C ALA A 532 16.16 -13.47 13.32
N GLY A 533 16.67 -14.03 14.39
CA GLY A 533 17.88 -14.89 14.37
C GLY A 533 17.64 -16.28 14.95
N THR A 534 18.68 -17.10 15.04
CA THR A 534 18.59 -18.47 15.58
C THR A 534 18.62 -18.50 17.10
N ASP A 535 19.52 -17.79 17.72
CA ASP A 535 19.70 -17.76 19.18
C ASP A 535 18.98 -16.56 19.80
N VAL A 536 19.08 -15.42 19.15
CA VAL A 536 18.24 -14.25 19.40
C VAL A 536 16.94 -14.44 18.63
N ALA A 537 15.78 -14.46 19.31
CA ALA A 537 14.50 -14.59 18.59
C ALA A 537 14.28 -13.37 17.70
N PHE A 538 14.33 -12.17 18.30
CA PHE A 538 14.16 -10.91 17.60
C PHE A 538 15.14 -9.87 18.15
N ALA A 539 15.70 -9.10 17.24
CA ALA A 539 16.51 -7.94 17.55
C ALA A 539 15.99 -6.73 16.77
N ILE A 540 16.12 -5.58 17.36
CA ILE A 540 15.84 -4.29 16.73
C ILE A 540 17.08 -3.42 16.79
N VAL A 541 17.26 -2.62 15.76
CA VAL A 541 18.30 -1.61 15.67
C VAL A 541 17.68 -0.30 15.23
N TRP A 542 18.12 0.80 15.80
CA TRP A 542 17.61 2.13 15.47
C TRP A 542 18.72 3.16 15.62
N GLN A 543 18.44 4.35 15.10
CA GLN A 543 19.27 5.53 15.26
C GLN A 543 18.64 6.47 16.27
N GLU A 544 19.44 7.03 17.19
CA GLU A 544 18.98 8.08 18.10
C GLU A 544 19.73 9.39 17.88
N ASP A 545 18.99 10.47 17.82
CA ASP A 545 19.50 11.82 17.66
C ASP A 545 19.31 12.61 18.96
N PRO A 546 20.38 13.04 19.64
CA PRO A 546 20.29 13.77 20.90
C PRO A 546 19.72 15.21 20.75
N LYS A 547 19.71 15.74 19.52
CA LYS A 547 19.16 17.08 19.22
C LYS A 547 17.81 17.04 18.50
N GLY A 548 17.35 15.84 18.16
CA GLY A 548 16.13 15.59 17.42
C GLY A 548 16.26 15.80 15.92
N LEU A 549 15.28 15.26 15.20
CA LEU A 549 15.14 15.47 13.77
C LEU A 549 14.67 16.90 13.50
N ARG A 550 15.37 17.61 12.63
CA ARG A 550 14.98 18.94 12.19
C ARG A 550 14.16 18.86 10.93
N PRO A 551 13.05 19.63 10.80
CA PRO A 551 12.33 19.72 9.55
C PRO A 551 13.26 20.23 8.44
N GLY A 552 13.15 19.61 7.27
CA GLY A 552 13.80 20.09 6.05
C GLY A 552 12.95 21.14 5.34
N GLU A 553 13.06 21.19 4.02
CA GLU A 553 12.30 22.14 3.17
C GLU A 553 10.84 21.69 2.93
N GLY A 554 10.41 20.57 3.51
CA GLY A 554 9.05 20.04 3.38
C GLY A 554 8.09 20.63 4.41
N GLU A 555 6.81 20.44 4.19
CA GLU A 555 5.75 20.77 5.14
C GLU A 555 5.79 19.78 6.31
N GLY A 556 6.58 20.03 7.33
CA GLY A 556 6.57 19.22 8.55
C GLY A 556 5.68 19.85 9.62
N PRO A 557 5.48 19.26 10.80
CA PRO A 557 5.68 17.88 11.18
C PRO A 557 4.52 17.01 10.70
N GLY A 558 4.80 15.95 10.02
CA GLY A 558 3.79 15.03 9.51
C GLY A 558 4.44 13.76 9.03
N ASP A 559 3.69 12.91 8.38
CA ASP A 559 4.18 11.67 7.84
C ASP A 559 5.46 11.85 7.05
N GLY A 560 6.52 11.26 7.59
CA GLY A 560 7.81 11.19 6.93
C GLY A 560 8.64 12.46 6.93
N TRP A 561 8.24 13.55 7.58
CA TRP A 561 9.04 14.77 7.64
C TRP A 561 9.90 14.97 6.40
N SER A 562 9.26 15.13 5.25
CA SER A 562 9.92 15.26 3.96
C SER A 562 11.07 16.26 4.07
N GLY A 563 12.29 15.79 3.83
CA GLY A 563 13.48 16.60 3.99
C GLY A 563 14.00 16.77 5.43
N ALA A 564 13.48 16.02 6.41
CA ALA A 564 14.00 16.06 7.77
C ALA A 564 15.48 15.66 7.81
N ARG A 565 16.28 16.40 8.57
CA ARG A 565 17.71 16.16 8.76
C ARG A 565 17.97 15.68 10.17
N SER A 566 18.85 14.68 10.32
CA SER A 566 19.40 14.32 11.63
C SER A 566 20.42 15.34 12.09
N SER A 567 20.64 15.42 13.40
CA SER A 567 21.78 16.14 13.94
C SER A 567 23.09 15.39 13.67
N ASN A 568 24.19 16.03 13.95
CA ASN A 568 25.54 15.52 13.67
C ASN A 568 26.02 14.42 14.62
N LYS A 569 25.30 14.14 15.70
CA LYS A 569 25.76 13.24 16.77
C LYS A 569 24.75 12.11 17.01
N THR A 570 24.33 11.44 15.92
CA THR A 570 23.45 10.29 16.03
C THR A 570 24.26 9.01 16.26
N ASP A 571 23.71 8.16 17.11
CA ASP A 571 24.28 6.85 17.43
C ASP A 571 23.34 5.72 17.02
N ILE A 572 23.92 4.57 16.78
CA ILE A 572 23.20 3.34 16.51
C ILE A 572 23.07 2.54 17.81
N TRP A 573 21.84 2.15 18.09
CA TRP A 573 21.45 1.39 19.25
C TRP A 573 20.80 0.09 18.85
N TYR A 574 20.87 -0.94 19.69
CA TYR A 574 20.11 -2.18 19.50
C TYR A 574 19.54 -2.70 20.81
N SER A 575 18.50 -3.52 20.67
CA SER A 575 17.90 -4.30 21.74
C SER A 575 17.41 -5.64 21.19
N TYR A 576 17.24 -6.62 22.04
CA TYR A 576 16.84 -7.96 21.62
C TYR A 576 16.05 -8.69 22.70
N VAL A 577 15.40 -9.77 22.30
CA VAL A 577 14.82 -10.78 23.19
C VAL A 577 15.22 -12.17 22.71
N THR A 578 15.55 -13.06 23.64
CA THR A 578 15.96 -14.42 23.28
C THR A 578 14.77 -15.30 22.91
N LEU A 579 15.03 -16.35 22.13
CA LEU A 579 14.03 -17.35 21.78
C LEU A 579 13.39 -17.99 23.03
N ALA A 580 14.20 -18.26 24.05
CA ALA A 580 13.78 -18.88 25.30
C ALA A 580 12.88 -17.96 26.16
N ASP A 581 12.99 -16.67 25.99
CA ASP A 581 12.33 -15.66 26.83
C ASP A 581 11.11 -15.01 26.18
N PHE A 582 10.99 -15.10 24.85
CA PHE A 582 9.98 -14.40 24.08
C PHE A 582 8.54 -14.65 24.55
N GLY A 583 8.19 -15.90 24.82
CA GLY A 583 6.83 -16.32 25.18
C GLY A 583 6.61 -16.46 26.69
N LYS A 584 7.57 -16.10 27.55
CA LYS A 584 7.40 -16.21 29.00
C LYS A 584 6.44 -15.15 29.53
N ILE A 585 5.44 -15.61 30.28
CA ILE A 585 4.41 -14.76 30.89
C ILE A 585 4.76 -14.50 32.35
N ASP A 586 4.61 -13.25 32.77
CA ASP A 586 4.69 -12.87 34.18
C ASP A 586 3.32 -13.13 34.83
N TYR A 587 3.20 -14.27 35.48
CA TYR A 587 1.96 -14.67 36.17
C TYR A 587 1.65 -13.87 37.42
N ASN A 588 2.57 -13.03 37.91
CA ASN A 588 2.31 -12.07 38.99
C ASN A 588 1.46 -10.88 38.49
N TYR A 589 1.40 -10.69 37.17
CA TYR A 589 0.56 -9.71 36.49
C TYR A 589 -0.40 -10.43 35.53
N PRO A 590 -1.45 -11.06 36.03
CA PRO A 590 -2.36 -11.88 35.23
C PRO A 590 -3.22 -11.06 34.22
N GLY A 591 -3.09 -9.78 34.23
CA GLY A 591 -3.83 -8.77 33.46
C GLY A 591 -4.15 -7.58 34.37
N GLY A 592 -4.57 -6.48 33.78
CA GLY A 592 -4.88 -5.25 34.50
C GLY A 592 -3.71 -4.26 34.55
N ALA A 593 -3.86 -3.23 35.37
CA ALA A 593 -2.94 -2.09 35.43
C ALA A 593 -1.52 -2.50 35.86
N LEU A 594 -0.52 -1.89 35.21
CA LEU A 594 0.91 -2.04 35.55
C LEU A 594 1.44 -0.88 36.41
N GLY A 595 0.70 0.18 36.60
CA GLY A 595 1.15 1.39 37.23
C GLY A 595 0.07 2.20 37.95
N ASN A 596 0.22 3.50 37.96
CA ASN A 596 -0.67 4.44 38.66
C ASN A 596 -1.95 4.80 37.89
N GLY A 597 -2.27 4.11 36.79
CA GLY A 597 -3.46 4.36 35.99
C GLY A 597 -3.35 5.54 35.02
N GLU A 598 -2.18 6.10 34.85
CA GLU A 598 -1.92 7.15 33.85
C GLU A 598 -1.29 6.63 32.55
N ASP A 599 -0.91 5.37 32.56
CA ASP A 599 -0.27 4.69 31.42
C ASP A 599 -1.33 4.22 30.42
N ILE A 600 -1.12 4.46 29.12
CA ILE A 600 -2.00 3.95 28.07
C ILE A 600 -2.13 2.42 28.11
N VAL A 601 -1.06 1.72 28.48
CA VAL A 601 -1.02 0.26 28.61
C VAL A 601 -1.92 -0.22 29.77
N ASP A 602 -2.19 0.64 30.74
CA ASP A 602 -3.03 0.35 31.89
C ASP A 602 -4.45 0.92 31.77
N THR A 603 -4.63 2.00 31.04
CA THR A 603 -5.92 2.70 30.92
C THR A 603 -6.77 2.23 29.75
N ASP A 604 -6.16 1.77 28.65
CA ASP A 604 -6.92 1.15 27.56
C ASP A 604 -7.33 -0.28 27.94
N PRO A 605 -8.64 -0.60 27.99
CA PRO A 605 -9.11 -1.91 28.44
C PRO A 605 -8.56 -3.10 27.64
N GLU A 606 -8.29 -2.91 26.36
CA GLU A 606 -7.74 -3.97 25.52
C GLU A 606 -6.26 -4.20 25.82
N LEU A 607 -5.47 -3.13 25.97
CA LEU A 607 -4.05 -3.22 26.28
C LEU A 607 -3.84 -3.71 27.73
N ALA A 608 -4.62 -3.20 28.68
CA ALA A 608 -4.54 -3.54 30.09
C ALA A 608 -4.77 -5.04 30.35
N ASN A 609 -5.68 -5.65 29.60
CA ASN A 609 -6.02 -7.06 29.75
C ASN A 609 -5.05 -8.04 29.08
N ARG A 610 -4.04 -7.56 28.34
CA ARG A 610 -3.02 -8.44 27.78
C ARG A 610 -2.07 -8.93 28.88
N VAL A 611 -1.47 -10.09 28.66
CA VAL A 611 -0.45 -10.62 29.57
C VAL A 611 0.81 -9.77 29.51
N LYS A 612 1.51 -9.67 30.62
CA LYS A 612 2.83 -9.05 30.69
C LYS A 612 3.92 -10.07 30.35
N ALA A 613 4.90 -9.64 29.60
CA ALA A 613 6.10 -10.44 29.40
C ALA A 613 6.93 -10.53 30.70
N LEU A 614 7.37 -11.74 31.06
CA LEU A 614 8.27 -11.96 32.20
C LEU A 614 9.65 -11.35 31.93
N VAL A 615 10.15 -11.51 30.69
CA VAL A 615 11.42 -10.96 30.27
C VAL A 615 11.14 -9.91 29.20
N PRO A 616 11.39 -8.63 29.49
CA PRO A 616 11.23 -7.54 28.53
C PRO A 616 12.30 -7.60 27.45
N MET A 617 12.25 -6.69 26.48
CA MET A 617 13.35 -6.40 25.58
C MET A 617 14.62 -6.06 26.40
N SER A 618 15.78 -6.46 25.89
CA SER A 618 17.06 -6.16 26.58
C SER A 618 17.24 -4.65 26.73
N LEU A 619 18.05 -4.26 27.68
CA LEU A 619 18.56 -2.89 27.73
C LEU A 619 19.09 -2.48 26.36
N PRO A 620 18.77 -1.26 25.91
CA PRO A 620 19.40 -0.69 24.73
C PRO A 620 20.92 -0.63 24.87
N VAL A 621 21.62 -1.10 23.86
CA VAL A 621 23.09 -1.06 23.80
C VAL A 621 23.50 -0.15 22.66
N ARG A 622 24.31 0.85 22.96
CA ARG A 622 24.91 1.72 21.96
C ARG A 622 26.08 1.00 21.31
N ILE A 623 26.05 0.85 19.98
CA ILE A 623 27.10 0.16 19.22
C ILE A 623 27.97 1.10 18.40
N SER A 624 27.57 2.35 18.21
CA SER A 624 28.43 3.41 17.71
C SER A 624 28.64 4.47 18.79
N ASP A 625 29.70 5.23 18.68
CA ASP A 625 29.98 6.35 19.55
C ASP A 625 30.56 7.49 18.72
N ASN A 626 29.69 8.28 18.16
CA ASN A 626 30.08 9.43 17.34
C ASN A 626 30.73 10.54 18.16
N ASP A 627 30.62 10.49 19.49
CA ASP A 627 31.23 11.46 20.38
C ASP A 627 32.75 11.21 20.60
N VAL A 628 33.25 10.01 20.27
CA VAL A 628 34.63 9.60 20.58
C VAL A 628 35.48 9.40 19.31
N CYS A 629 34.88 9.30 18.14
CA CYS A 629 35.57 8.88 16.93
C CYS A 629 36.25 9.98 16.12
N SER A 630 36.39 11.22 16.60
CA SER A 630 37.21 12.20 15.87
C SER A 630 38.69 11.99 16.18
N LEU A 631 39.52 12.03 15.14
CA LEU A 631 40.98 11.95 15.29
C LEU A 631 41.53 13.07 16.20
N GLU A 632 40.83 14.16 16.37
CA GLU A 632 41.17 15.27 17.25
C GLU A 632 40.92 14.96 18.71
N ASN A 633 39.87 14.17 19.01
CA ASN A 633 39.65 13.64 20.36
C ASN A 633 40.66 12.57 20.76
N MET A 634 41.31 11.95 19.81
CA MET A 634 42.44 11.03 20.05
C MET A 634 43.77 11.75 20.25
N ASN A 635 43.83 13.06 20.08
CA ASN A 635 45.02 13.87 20.32
C ASN A 635 44.97 14.55 21.69
N PRO A 636 45.62 13.97 22.70
CA PRO A 636 45.57 14.49 24.08
C PRO A 636 46.19 15.89 24.26
N ALA A 637 46.76 16.48 23.22
CA ALA A 637 47.48 17.74 23.28
C ALA A 637 46.64 18.98 22.84
N GLY A 638 45.42 18.84 22.38
CA GLY A 638 44.69 20.00 21.85
C GLY A 638 43.17 19.95 21.92
N GLY A 639 42.59 18.86 22.34
CA GLY A 639 41.11 18.74 22.38
C GLY A 639 40.54 19.37 23.64
N ASN A 640 39.59 20.26 23.46
CA ASN A 640 38.80 20.85 24.54
C ASN A 640 37.61 19.98 24.96
N GLY A 641 37.54 18.74 24.45
CA GLY A 641 36.42 17.83 24.71
C GLY A 641 35.14 18.14 23.92
N GLU A 642 35.16 19.17 23.07
CA GLU A 642 34.10 19.41 22.12
C GLU A 642 34.38 18.68 20.83
N HIS A 643 33.38 17.90 20.40
CA HIS A 643 33.49 17.05 19.22
C HIS A 643 33.32 17.93 17.98
N ASP A 644 34.40 18.16 17.25
CA ASP A 644 34.38 18.80 15.95
C ASP A 644 33.95 17.79 14.88
N TYR A 645 32.65 17.61 14.78
CA TYR A 645 32.10 17.19 13.51
C TYR A 645 31.98 18.43 12.65
N ASP A 646 32.43 18.33 11.40
CA ASP A 646 32.21 19.39 10.46
C ASP A 646 30.72 19.79 10.43
N GLU A 647 30.44 21.03 10.15
CA GLU A 647 29.09 21.57 10.10
C GLU A 647 28.15 20.84 9.12
N GLU A 648 28.67 19.89 8.32
CA GLU A 648 27.96 19.09 7.33
C GLU A 648 27.43 17.74 7.87
N GLY A 649 27.65 17.41 9.11
CA GLY A 649 27.01 16.25 9.75
C GLY A 649 27.58 14.90 9.37
N GLN A 650 28.89 14.81 9.26
CA GLN A 650 29.60 13.60 8.86
C GLN A 650 29.85 12.62 10.00
N GLY A 651 29.10 12.46 10.94
CA GLY A 651 29.22 11.44 11.96
C GLY A 651 28.08 10.43 11.94
N THR A 652 27.27 10.46 10.92
CA THR A 652 26.05 9.67 10.90
C THR A 652 26.27 8.34 10.22
N HIS A 653 26.18 7.27 10.97
CA HIS A 653 26.06 5.94 10.37
C HIS A 653 24.61 5.73 9.93
N ARG A 654 24.35 5.85 8.64
CA ARG A 654 23.08 5.46 8.03
C ARG A 654 23.22 4.04 7.48
N TYR A 655 22.36 3.17 7.89
CA TYR A 655 22.23 1.82 7.34
C TYR A 655 20.83 1.57 6.85
#